data_92fc2eb9b31b2a15a3d0f89dd7f857b6
#
_entry.id   92fc2eb9b31b2a15a3d0f89dd7f857b6
#
_cell.length_a   1.000
_cell.length_b   1.000
_cell.length_c   1.000
_cell.angle_alpha   90.00
_cell.angle_beta   90.00
_cell.angle_gamma   90.00
#
_symmetry.space_group_name_H-M   'P 1'
#
loop_
_entity.id
_entity.type
_entity.pdbx_description
1 polymer ?
#
loop_
_entity_poly.entity_id
_entity_poly.type
_entity_poly.pdbx_seq_one_letter_code
_entity_poly.pdbx_strand_id
1 'polypeptide(L)'
;MRFHTNDDRLPLMRPLARSLLAALFLSPISVALAGELDGGFARVSSGDPVEEWRLINESFLQVLGGETNTISATDSELYLEYASVNRSGHNQHAVALAGDARLQALSTTFRGGGIHVNDRAYVHLVDNQILIAPEDMRPGERLTIGIEMSYSAASAPPFNGKARIDSTLIRVADAPDPRDISSGLGLRMTHGQADIVNGTRIEAANVGALLWGTRHATPVIQLGIDGSTIQSGRGAAIRVAVDAPTQFDITVANGSQLEGGDGNLLLVNTENGPVLPGDSTVNFTVDDSRLAGNVTFDAANVSGSVNLALRNKAQIDGRFINVTSASIDSDSTWLMTGDSNVGALTLGAGGTVALGSGSSFNTLTVDEFTGNGGTLLFNTHLGDDSSATDKLVINGDANGQANVRVLNAGGAGAKTDRGIELIDIGGASNAQFDLVGRAVGGQYEYFLVKDANGNWYLRSQTGAGPDPCVVDPTLPECTPIDPVDPVDPIEPPPPILRPEAGAYLANQFAMDQMLRHTYRDRQGGAAAADGIRGWARVDATQSKLGAVDDQLDLRVDRSRLQLGADIGVFDDGRGRIGVMGTAARSSATSRSDVTGFSARGKVEGGALGVYGNWAKDAMYVDASVQRGQFRNRVQGEGLAEERYDSDLWQSSLEAGYRFGIGHIGTTALSLRPELQLVYTDAKTDVHTETNGTVVRAAGDSGLSGRAGLRLQGEGHSAEGASVSPYLAANWYRDGAGNGIAFDDEVLKARIPRNRYELSAGARVEFRSGFSAWGGFGVMRGDSGYREATANLSLAYKW
;
A
#
# COMPACT_ATOMS: atom_id res chain seq x y z
N MET A 1 -20.86 -17.31 -8.16
CA MET A 1 -22.29 -17.60 -8.32
C MET A 1 -22.73 -16.87 -9.58
N ARG A 2 -23.19 -17.56 -10.58
CA ARG A 2 -23.68 -16.94 -11.82
C ARG A 2 -24.98 -16.23 -11.50
N PHE A 3 -24.98 -14.93 -11.52
CA PHE A 3 -26.22 -14.16 -11.52
C PHE A 3 -26.85 -14.27 -12.90
N HIS A 4 -28.06 -14.72 -12.91
CA HIS A 4 -28.96 -14.57 -14.06
C HIS A 4 -29.12 -13.06 -14.29
N THR A 5 -28.49 -12.55 -15.33
CA THR A 5 -28.93 -11.32 -15.95
C THR A 5 -30.29 -11.61 -16.53
N ASN A 6 -31.34 -11.05 -15.95
CA ASN A 6 -32.60 -10.90 -16.64
C ASN A 6 -32.33 -10.10 -17.90
N ASP A 7 -32.26 -10.80 -19.00
CA ASP A 7 -32.17 -10.27 -20.35
C ASP A 7 -33.56 -9.71 -20.71
N ASP A 8 -33.96 -8.61 -20.04
CA ASP A 8 -35.03 -7.76 -20.53
C ASP A 8 -34.51 -7.00 -21.75
N ARG A 9 -34.16 -7.77 -22.79
CA ARG A 9 -34.05 -7.26 -24.13
C ARG A 9 -35.45 -6.76 -24.49
N LEU A 10 -35.63 -5.45 -24.40
CA LEU A 10 -36.74 -4.78 -25.07
C LEU A 10 -36.84 -5.36 -26.48
N PRO A 11 -37.99 -5.75 -26.95
CA PRO A 11 -38.17 -6.42 -28.23
C PRO A 11 -37.55 -5.55 -29.33
N LEU A 12 -36.52 -6.09 -29.95
CA LEU A 12 -35.93 -5.53 -31.16
C LEU A 12 -37.05 -5.18 -32.10
N MET A 13 -37.15 -3.92 -32.50
CA MET A 13 -38.04 -3.36 -33.54
C MET A 13 -37.77 -3.99 -34.94
N ARG A 14 -37.42 -5.24 -35.03
CA ARG A 14 -37.25 -5.95 -36.32
C ARG A 14 -38.52 -6.31 -37.06
N PRO A 15 -39.71 -6.47 -36.44
CA PRO A 15 -40.91 -6.71 -37.22
C PRO A 15 -41.56 -5.47 -37.85
N LEU A 16 -41.45 -4.27 -37.20
CA LEU A 16 -42.11 -3.06 -37.70
C LEU A 16 -41.44 -2.45 -38.91
N ALA A 17 -40.09 -2.48 -39.00
CA ALA A 17 -39.36 -1.97 -40.19
C ALA A 17 -39.68 -2.77 -41.45
N ARG A 18 -39.94 -4.05 -41.35
CA ARG A 18 -40.31 -4.88 -42.54
C ARG A 18 -41.75 -4.73 -42.94
N SER A 19 -42.64 -4.42 -42.04
CA SER A 19 -44.06 -4.15 -42.36
C SER A 19 -44.26 -2.76 -42.92
N LEU A 20 -43.51 -1.77 -42.47
CA LEU A 20 -43.52 -0.42 -43.00
C LEU A 20 -42.92 -0.34 -44.45
N LEU A 21 -41.88 -1.09 -44.76
CA LEU A 21 -41.36 -1.13 -46.15
C LEU A 21 -42.39 -1.69 -47.15
N ALA A 22 -43.30 -2.55 -46.74
CA ALA A 22 -44.36 -3.10 -47.62
C ALA A 22 -45.56 -2.17 -47.79
N ALA A 23 -45.84 -1.27 -46.80
CA ALA A 23 -46.88 -0.25 -46.85
C ALA A 23 -46.49 1.03 -47.62
N LEU A 24 -45.24 1.26 -47.84
CA LEU A 24 -44.65 2.46 -48.46
C LEU A 24 -44.91 2.57 -49.99
N PHE A 25 -45.52 1.53 -50.61
CA PHE A 25 -45.80 1.58 -52.09
C PHE A 25 -47.24 1.84 -52.48
N LEU A 26 -48.15 2.05 -51.51
CA LEU A 26 -49.59 2.17 -51.79
C LEU A 26 -50.33 3.30 -51.06
N SER A 27 -49.68 4.19 -50.36
CA SER A 27 -50.35 5.36 -49.78
C SER A 27 -50.23 6.55 -50.75
N PRO A 28 -51.28 7.35 -50.97
CA PRO A 28 -51.12 8.58 -51.70
C PRO A 28 -50.14 9.50 -50.97
N ILE A 29 -49.12 9.94 -51.65
CA ILE A 29 -48.20 10.98 -51.19
C ILE A 29 -49.07 12.23 -51.03
N SER A 30 -49.56 12.49 -49.79
CA SER A 30 -50.08 13.79 -49.42
C SER A 30 -48.87 14.72 -49.44
N VAL A 31 -48.87 15.69 -50.37
CA VAL A 31 -47.92 16.78 -50.35
C VAL A 31 -48.18 17.52 -49.03
N ALA A 32 -47.43 17.21 -47.99
CA ALA A 32 -47.46 17.99 -46.75
C ALA A 32 -47.03 19.40 -47.07
N LEU A 33 -47.77 20.39 -46.66
CA LEU A 33 -47.26 21.77 -46.54
C LEU A 33 -46.04 21.73 -45.65
N ALA A 34 -44.91 22.19 -46.12
CA ALA A 34 -43.65 22.24 -45.37
C ALA A 34 -43.90 22.74 -43.93
N GLY A 35 -43.39 21.98 -42.94
CA GLY A 35 -43.42 22.38 -41.56
C GLY A 35 -44.49 21.77 -40.66
N GLU A 36 -45.58 21.16 -41.11
CA GLU A 36 -46.62 20.54 -40.23
C GLU A 36 -47.05 19.20 -40.80
N LEU A 37 -47.03 18.17 -39.94
CA LEU A 37 -47.57 16.84 -40.21
C LEU A 37 -48.67 16.51 -39.20
N ASP A 38 -49.85 16.17 -39.72
CA ASP A 38 -51.01 15.70 -38.93
C ASP A 38 -51.45 14.30 -39.43
N GLY A 39 -51.04 13.28 -38.73
CA GLY A 39 -51.33 11.88 -39.09
C GLY A 39 -50.66 11.40 -40.39
N GLY A 40 -49.45 11.95 -40.75
CA GLY A 40 -48.84 11.70 -42.01
C GLY A 40 -47.35 11.25 -41.95
N PHE A 41 -46.78 11.03 -43.14
CA PHE A 41 -45.36 10.71 -43.34
C PHE A 41 -44.68 11.78 -44.17
N ALA A 42 -43.47 12.20 -43.72
CA ALA A 42 -42.58 12.99 -44.56
C ALA A 42 -41.15 12.48 -44.52
N ARG A 43 -40.43 12.72 -45.58
CA ARG A 43 -38.99 12.46 -45.64
C ARG A 43 -38.23 13.73 -46.07
N VAL A 44 -37.15 14.00 -45.34
CA VAL A 44 -36.20 15.09 -45.67
C VAL A 44 -34.87 14.47 -46.03
N SER A 45 -34.28 14.93 -47.12
CA SER A 45 -33.01 14.44 -47.62
C SER A 45 -32.06 15.63 -47.92
N SER A 46 -30.82 15.34 -48.22
CA SER A 46 -29.84 16.37 -48.60
C SER A 46 -30.32 17.20 -49.77
N GLY A 47 -30.32 18.55 -49.63
CA GLY A 47 -30.76 19.51 -50.60
C GLY A 47 -32.23 19.94 -50.51
N ASP A 48 -33.02 19.29 -49.64
CA ASP A 48 -34.37 19.75 -49.33
C ASP A 48 -34.32 21.07 -48.55
N PRO A 49 -35.40 21.88 -48.58
CA PRO A 49 -35.45 23.12 -47.82
C PRO A 49 -35.28 22.88 -46.30
N VAL A 50 -34.57 23.80 -45.62
CA VAL A 50 -34.32 23.73 -44.17
C VAL A 50 -35.50 24.42 -43.47
N GLU A 51 -36.38 23.65 -42.88
CA GLU A 51 -37.64 24.14 -42.29
C GLU A 51 -37.81 23.63 -40.87
N GLU A 52 -38.70 24.33 -40.08
CA GLU A 52 -39.22 23.86 -38.79
C GLU A 52 -40.28 22.80 -39.04
N TRP A 53 -40.30 21.77 -38.20
CA TRP A 53 -41.28 20.68 -38.28
C TRP A 53 -42.12 20.59 -37.02
N ARG A 54 -43.44 20.49 -37.21
CA ARG A 54 -44.39 20.15 -36.16
C ARG A 54 -45.13 18.87 -36.49
N LEU A 55 -45.00 17.85 -35.64
CA LEU A 55 -45.60 16.54 -35.81
C LEU A 55 -46.70 16.33 -34.74
N ILE A 56 -47.88 15.92 -35.16
CA ILE A 56 -48.98 15.58 -34.27
C ILE A 56 -49.71 14.35 -34.79
N ASN A 57 -50.46 13.68 -33.91
CA ASN A 57 -51.41 12.61 -34.28
C ASN A 57 -50.75 11.45 -35.05
N GLU A 58 -49.80 10.73 -34.44
CA GLU A 58 -49.13 9.55 -34.99
C GLU A 58 -48.36 9.84 -36.32
N SER A 59 -47.86 11.03 -36.50
CA SER A 59 -47.03 11.41 -37.65
C SER A 59 -45.66 10.75 -37.56
N PHE A 60 -45.06 10.53 -38.76
CA PHE A 60 -43.72 10.02 -38.88
C PHE A 60 -42.85 10.93 -39.76
N LEU A 61 -41.79 11.48 -39.23
CA LEU A 61 -40.76 12.24 -39.97
C LEU A 61 -39.46 11.45 -40.05
N GLN A 62 -38.98 11.24 -41.25
CA GLN A 62 -37.67 10.64 -41.55
C GLN A 62 -36.74 11.68 -42.14
N VAL A 63 -35.58 11.92 -41.51
CA VAL A 63 -34.50 12.80 -42.06
C VAL A 63 -33.28 11.96 -42.35
N LEU A 64 -32.87 11.89 -43.59
CA LEU A 64 -31.71 11.09 -44.07
C LEU A 64 -30.71 11.99 -44.78
N GLY A 65 -29.61 12.30 -44.07
CA GLY A 65 -28.55 13.17 -44.60
C GLY A 65 -29.03 14.62 -44.88
N GLY A 66 -30.21 15.00 -44.39
CA GLY A 66 -30.80 16.31 -44.55
C GLY A 66 -30.53 17.23 -43.35
N GLU A 67 -30.86 18.50 -43.57
CA GLU A 67 -30.80 19.54 -42.54
C GLU A 67 -32.23 20.06 -42.24
N THR A 68 -32.53 20.27 -40.97
CA THR A 68 -33.81 20.81 -40.53
C THR A 68 -33.56 21.86 -39.47
N ASN A 69 -34.52 22.78 -39.31
CA ASN A 69 -34.67 23.62 -38.12
C ASN A 69 -35.31 22.83 -36.97
N THR A 70 -35.77 23.54 -35.94
CA THR A 70 -36.41 22.94 -34.75
C THR A 70 -37.53 21.99 -35.14
N ILE A 71 -37.56 20.82 -34.45
CA ILE A 71 -38.61 19.81 -34.63
C ILE A 71 -39.41 19.71 -33.29
N SER A 72 -40.72 19.83 -33.37
CA SER A 72 -41.63 19.51 -32.26
C SER A 72 -42.51 18.30 -32.65
N ALA A 73 -42.59 17.31 -31.77
CA ALA A 73 -43.38 16.11 -32.00
C ALA A 73 -44.19 15.76 -30.76
N THR A 74 -45.51 15.59 -30.97
CA THR A 74 -46.44 15.11 -29.96
C THR A 74 -47.08 13.82 -30.45
N ASP A 75 -47.04 12.77 -29.64
CA ASP A 75 -47.56 11.43 -29.98
C ASP A 75 -47.14 10.95 -31.39
N SER A 76 -45.90 11.19 -31.77
CA SER A 76 -45.38 11.02 -33.12
C SER A 76 -43.97 10.44 -33.12
N GLU A 77 -43.49 9.94 -34.24
CA GLU A 77 -42.20 9.29 -34.40
C GLU A 77 -41.20 10.12 -35.26
N LEU A 78 -39.94 10.20 -34.77
CA LEU A 78 -38.83 10.80 -35.48
C LEU A 78 -37.76 9.75 -35.72
N TYR A 79 -37.28 9.68 -36.96
CA TYR A 79 -36.06 8.94 -37.32
C TYR A 79 -35.07 9.89 -38.03
N LEU A 80 -33.93 10.09 -37.41
CA LEU A 80 -32.87 10.96 -37.90
C LEU A 80 -31.60 10.14 -38.15
N GLU A 81 -31.03 10.23 -39.34
CA GLU A 81 -29.82 9.51 -39.71
C GLU A 81 -28.92 10.41 -40.55
N TYR A 82 -27.67 10.60 -40.12
CA TYR A 82 -26.70 11.54 -40.70
C TYR A 82 -27.29 12.96 -40.90
N ALA A 83 -28.18 13.36 -40.00
CA ALA A 83 -28.93 14.60 -40.12
C ALA A 83 -28.24 15.76 -39.33
N SER A 84 -28.67 16.98 -39.65
CA SER A 84 -28.39 18.16 -38.81
C SER A 84 -29.70 18.83 -38.41
N VAL A 85 -29.87 19.07 -37.12
CA VAL A 85 -31.05 19.76 -36.57
C VAL A 85 -30.55 21.02 -35.88
N ASN A 86 -30.95 22.19 -36.39
CA ASN A 86 -30.53 23.50 -35.85
C ASN A 86 -31.67 24.13 -35.09
N ARG A 87 -31.35 24.62 -33.88
CA ARG A 87 -32.33 25.43 -33.14
C ARG A 87 -32.70 26.72 -33.86
N SER A 88 -33.97 26.97 -34.07
CA SER A 88 -34.46 28.14 -34.76
C SER A 88 -35.48 28.93 -33.96
N GLY A 89 -35.78 30.16 -34.40
CA GLY A 89 -36.78 31.00 -33.78
C GLY A 89 -36.52 31.29 -32.29
N HIS A 90 -37.54 31.29 -31.46
CA HIS A 90 -37.49 31.45 -29.99
C HIS A 90 -37.48 30.15 -29.23
N ASN A 91 -37.30 29.05 -29.92
CA ASN A 91 -37.28 27.74 -29.28
C ASN A 91 -36.04 27.59 -28.35
N GLN A 92 -36.23 26.87 -27.25
CA GLN A 92 -35.15 26.56 -26.31
C GLN A 92 -34.37 25.32 -26.72
N HIS A 93 -35.01 24.39 -27.43
CA HIS A 93 -34.47 23.10 -27.83
C HIS A 93 -34.44 22.94 -29.34
N ALA A 94 -33.55 22.15 -29.87
CA ALA A 94 -33.53 21.76 -31.28
C ALA A 94 -34.62 20.72 -31.56
N VAL A 95 -34.91 19.84 -30.60
CA VAL A 95 -36.01 18.88 -30.68
C VAL A 95 -36.83 18.93 -29.39
N ALA A 96 -38.14 18.97 -29.50
CA ALA A 96 -39.09 18.90 -28.37
C ALA A 96 -40.06 17.75 -28.58
N LEU A 97 -40.12 16.81 -27.67
CA LEU A 97 -40.96 15.62 -27.70
C LEU A 97 -41.98 15.69 -26.56
N ALA A 98 -43.22 15.33 -26.84
CA ALA A 98 -44.29 15.31 -25.84
C ALA A 98 -45.23 14.11 -26.03
N GLY A 99 -45.99 13.76 -24.98
CA GLY A 99 -46.87 12.60 -24.98
C GLY A 99 -46.07 11.29 -25.11
N ASP A 100 -46.48 10.45 -26.05
CA ASP A 100 -45.83 9.17 -26.37
C ASP A 100 -44.84 9.29 -27.56
N ALA A 101 -44.32 10.48 -27.85
CA ALA A 101 -43.44 10.74 -28.96
C ALA A 101 -42.12 9.95 -28.82
N ARG A 102 -41.57 9.56 -29.96
CA ARG A 102 -40.32 8.76 -30.03
C ARG A 102 -39.30 9.39 -30.97
N LEU A 103 -38.07 9.50 -30.51
CA LEU A 103 -36.93 9.89 -31.34
C LEU A 103 -35.92 8.76 -31.40
N GLN A 104 -35.56 8.37 -32.60
CA GLN A 104 -34.37 7.60 -32.86
C GLN A 104 -33.43 8.43 -33.72
N ALA A 105 -32.21 8.71 -33.23
CA ALA A 105 -31.20 9.46 -33.96
C ALA A 105 -29.91 8.66 -34.04
N LEU A 106 -29.33 8.63 -35.23
CA LEU A 106 -28.09 7.95 -35.58
C LEU A 106 -27.16 8.94 -36.27
N SER A 107 -25.93 9.08 -35.76
CA SER A 107 -24.89 9.95 -36.34
C SER A 107 -25.40 11.34 -36.70
N THR A 108 -26.25 11.90 -35.87
CA THR A 108 -26.95 13.19 -36.10
C THR A 108 -26.35 14.29 -35.23
N THR A 109 -26.29 15.52 -35.75
CA THR A 109 -25.81 16.69 -35.03
C THR A 109 -26.98 17.63 -34.68
N PHE A 110 -27.14 17.95 -33.38
CA PHE A 110 -28.06 18.95 -32.86
C PHE A 110 -27.28 20.20 -32.48
N ARG A 111 -27.63 21.37 -33.04
CA ARG A 111 -26.88 22.63 -32.86
C ARG A 111 -27.73 23.73 -32.21
N GLY A 112 -27.10 24.47 -31.32
CA GLY A 112 -27.65 25.64 -30.67
C GLY A 112 -28.77 25.39 -29.66
N GLY A 113 -29.27 24.15 -29.57
CA GLY A 113 -30.27 23.72 -28.60
C GLY A 113 -30.20 22.22 -28.38
N GLY A 114 -30.67 21.79 -27.21
CA GLY A 114 -30.67 20.39 -26.81
C GLY A 114 -31.96 19.66 -27.22
N ILE A 115 -32.23 18.55 -26.55
CA ILE A 115 -33.42 17.71 -26.76
C ILE A 115 -34.27 17.74 -25.51
N HIS A 116 -35.56 18.09 -25.68
CA HIS A 116 -36.57 18.06 -24.61
C HIS A 116 -37.39 16.77 -24.70
N VAL A 117 -37.36 16.00 -23.64
CA VAL A 117 -38.09 14.74 -23.49
C VAL A 117 -39.17 14.93 -22.45
N ASN A 118 -40.39 15.18 -22.90
CA ASN A 118 -41.50 15.54 -22.03
C ASN A 118 -42.48 14.37 -21.83
N ASP A 119 -43.06 14.29 -20.66
CA ASP A 119 -44.06 13.30 -20.28
C ASP A 119 -43.63 11.82 -20.36
N ARG A 120 -44.05 11.08 -21.41
CA ARG A 120 -43.72 9.65 -21.64
C ARG A 120 -42.85 9.45 -22.86
N ALA A 121 -42.32 10.54 -23.43
CA ALA A 121 -41.51 10.45 -24.64
C ALA A 121 -40.27 9.57 -24.47
N TYR A 122 -39.85 8.99 -25.57
CA TYR A 122 -38.67 8.12 -25.62
C TYR A 122 -37.64 8.64 -26.60
N VAL A 123 -36.39 8.67 -26.15
CA VAL A 123 -35.23 9.08 -26.96
C VAL A 123 -34.18 7.96 -27.00
N HIS A 124 -33.72 7.66 -28.20
CA HIS A 124 -32.58 6.77 -28.40
C HIS A 124 -31.56 7.43 -29.34
N LEU A 125 -30.41 7.80 -28.77
CA LEU A 125 -29.33 8.44 -29.49
C LEU A 125 -28.19 7.44 -29.67
N VAL A 126 -27.63 7.32 -30.88
CA VAL A 126 -26.45 6.51 -31.18
C VAL A 126 -25.49 7.30 -32.03
N ASP A 127 -24.26 7.50 -31.55
CA ASP A 127 -23.19 8.19 -32.26
C ASP A 127 -23.57 9.64 -32.67
N ASN A 128 -24.20 10.37 -31.78
CA ASN A 128 -24.68 11.73 -32.05
C ASN A 128 -23.79 12.81 -31.43
N GLN A 129 -24.07 14.06 -31.82
CA GLN A 129 -23.48 15.26 -31.20
C GLN A 129 -24.59 16.26 -30.84
N ILE A 130 -24.63 16.71 -29.61
CA ILE A 130 -25.43 17.82 -29.13
C ILE A 130 -24.49 18.95 -28.78
N LEU A 131 -24.48 20.02 -29.56
CA LEU A 131 -23.53 21.12 -29.45
C LEU A 131 -24.28 22.42 -29.19
N ILE A 132 -24.08 22.99 -28.00
CA ILE A 132 -24.61 24.28 -27.62
C ILE A 132 -23.42 25.18 -27.31
N ALA A 133 -23.02 25.96 -28.29
CA ALA A 133 -21.84 26.82 -28.22
C ALA A 133 -22.25 28.28 -27.91
N PRO A 134 -21.35 29.13 -27.37
CA PRO A 134 -21.68 30.52 -27.03
C PRO A 134 -22.18 31.32 -28.23
N GLU A 135 -21.68 31.06 -29.42
CA GLU A 135 -22.09 31.73 -30.66
C GLU A 135 -23.51 31.39 -31.13
N ASP A 136 -24.07 30.29 -30.66
CA ASP A 136 -25.43 29.86 -30.99
C ASP A 136 -26.50 30.52 -30.09
N MET A 137 -26.07 31.30 -29.10
CA MET A 137 -26.92 31.82 -28.05
C MET A 137 -27.37 33.28 -28.37
N ARG A 138 -28.52 33.62 -27.82
CA ARG A 138 -29.05 34.97 -27.96
C ARG A 138 -28.69 35.86 -26.79
N PRO A 139 -28.56 37.20 -27.00
CA PRO A 139 -28.43 38.11 -25.88
C PRO A 139 -29.58 37.95 -24.89
N GLY A 140 -29.30 37.80 -23.60
CA GLY A 140 -30.29 37.62 -22.56
C GLY A 140 -30.86 36.22 -22.39
N GLU A 141 -30.32 35.23 -23.12
CA GLU A 141 -30.66 33.83 -22.89
C GLU A 141 -30.09 33.37 -21.53
N ARG A 142 -30.88 32.57 -20.80
CA ARG A 142 -30.54 32.14 -19.45
C ARG A 142 -30.40 30.64 -19.27
N LEU A 143 -30.98 29.87 -20.19
CA LEU A 143 -31.08 28.43 -20.09
C LEU A 143 -30.27 27.75 -21.20
N THR A 144 -29.38 26.83 -20.86
CA THR A 144 -28.66 25.98 -21.81
C THR A 144 -28.61 24.58 -21.25
N ILE A 145 -29.29 23.64 -21.91
CA ILE A 145 -29.49 22.28 -21.45
C ILE A 145 -29.31 21.33 -22.63
N GLY A 146 -28.44 20.35 -22.51
CA GLY A 146 -28.18 19.34 -23.53
C GLY A 146 -29.36 18.40 -23.71
N ILE A 147 -29.78 17.74 -22.67
CA ILE A 147 -30.99 16.92 -22.64
C ILE A 147 -31.82 17.32 -21.41
N GLU A 148 -33.07 17.62 -21.62
CA GLU A 148 -34.02 17.95 -20.59
C GLU A 148 -35.14 16.90 -20.54
N MET A 149 -35.33 16.25 -19.39
CA MET A 149 -36.45 15.35 -19.11
C MET A 149 -37.39 16.02 -18.10
N SER A 150 -38.56 16.51 -18.58
CA SER A 150 -39.49 17.21 -17.75
C SER A 150 -40.92 16.80 -18.09
N TYR A 151 -41.91 17.36 -17.39
CA TYR A 151 -43.32 17.07 -17.59
C TYR A 151 -44.07 18.37 -17.97
N SER A 152 -45.11 18.25 -18.74
CA SER A 152 -45.99 19.37 -19.01
C SER A 152 -46.99 19.53 -17.88
N ALA A 153 -47.20 20.77 -17.41
CA ALA A 153 -48.23 21.09 -16.41
C ALA A 153 -49.67 20.74 -16.85
N ALA A 154 -49.85 20.56 -18.16
CA ALA A 154 -51.14 20.18 -18.75
C ALA A 154 -51.31 18.63 -18.86
N SER A 155 -50.25 17.87 -18.67
CA SER A 155 -50.28 16.41 -18.81
C SER A 155 -50.66 15.74 -17.50
N ALA A 156 -51.28 14.58 -17.60
CA ALA A 156 -51.62 13.74 -16.44
C ALA A 156 -50.55 12.66 -16.22
N PRO A 157 -50.15 12.33 -14.97
CA PRO A 157 -49.29 11.24 -14.67
C PRO A 157 -49.85 9.89 -15.18
N PRO A 158 -48.99 8.83 -15.39
CA PRO A 158 -47.58 8.79 -15.01
C PRO A 158 -46.65 9.46 -16.00
N PHE A 159 -45.62 10.16 -15.46
CA PHE A 159 -44.50 10.71 -16.24
C PHE A 159 -43.34 9.72 -16.16
N ASN A 160 -43.02 9.02 -17.23
CA ASN A 160 -42.01 7.96 -17.29
C ASN A 160 -41.18 8.04 -18.57
N GLY A 161 -40.86 9.24 -19.01
CA GLY A 161 -39.94 9.49 -20.12
C GLY A 161 -38.63 8.71 -19.99
N LYS A 162 -38.11 8.29 -21.13
CA LYS A 162 -36.84 7.51 -21.15
C LYS A 162 -35.88 8.07 -22.17
N ALA A 163 -34.60 8.09 -21.80
CA ALA A 163 -33.53 8.46 -22.70
C ALA A 163 -32.42 7.40 -22.64
N ARG A 164 -32.07 6.82 -23.79
CA ARG A 164 -30.88 6.02 -23.98
C ARG A 164 -29.88 6.78 -24.83
N ILE A 165 -28.75 7.07 -24.29
CA ILE A 165 -27.70 7.90 -24.90
C ILE A 165 -26.46 7.04 -25.08
N ASP A 166 -26.17 6.66 -26.33
CA ASP A 166 -25.14 5.73 -26.68
C ASP A 166 -24.07 6.41 -27.54
N SER A 167 -22.79 6.29 -27.19
CA SER A 167 -21.64 6.78 -27.96
C SER A 167 -21.77 8.25 -28.42
N THR A 168 -22.45 9.08 -27.63
CA THR A 168 -22.89 10.43 -28.00
C THR A 168 -22.05 11.49 -27.28
N LEU A 169 -21.71 12.58 -27.97
CA LEU A 169 -21.10 13.77 -27.38
C LEU A 169 -22.15 14.83 -27.07
N ILE A 170 -22.25 15.24 -25.83
CA ILE A 170 -23.07 16.36 -25.38
C ILE A 170 -22.15 17.45 -24.85
N ARG A 171 -22.05 18.58 -25.53
CA ARG A 171 -21.26 19.74 -25.11
C ARG A 171 -22.14 20.96 -24.94
N VAL A 172 -22.16 21.51 -23.72
CA VAL A 172 -23.06 22.60 -23.36
C VAL A 172 -22.28 23.74 -22.71
N ALA A 173 -22.27 24.88 -23.38
CA ALA A 173 -21.74 26.13 -22.84
C ALA A 173 -22.75 26.85 -21.93
N ASP A 174 -22.25 27.82 -21.14
CA ASP A 174 -23.11 28.69 -20.35
C ASP A 174 -23.88 29.63 -21.21
N ALA A 175 -25.07 30.00 -20.73
CA ALA A 175 -25.84 31.08 -21.29
C ALA A 175 -25.14 32.45 -21.08
N PRO A 176 -25.41 33.46 -21.93
CA PRO A 176 -24.80 34.78 -21.81
C PRO A 176 -25.13 35.54 -20.51
N ASP A 177 -26.28 35.25 -19.90
CA ASP A 177 -26.71 35.78 -18.60
C ASP A 177 -27.01 34.65 -17.60
N PRO A 178 -25.99 33.92 -17.13
CA PRO A 178 -26.16 32.71 -16.35
C PRO A 178 -26.54 33.03 -14.88
N ARG A 179 -27.73 33.60 -14.68
CA ARG A 179 -28.24 33.93 -13.33
C ARG A 179 -28.89 32.74 -12.65
N ASP A 180 -29.09 31.66 -13.38
CA ASP A 180 -29.85 30.51 -12.96
C ASP A 180 -28.96 29.26 -13.02
N ILE A 181 -29.20 28.33 -12.12
CA ILE A 181 -28.57 26.99 -12.13
C ILE A 181 -28.94 26.19 -13.38
N SER A 182 -29.93 26.63 -14.17
CA SER A 182 -30.36 25.98 -15.38
C SER A 182 -29.49 26.28 -16.61
N SER A 183 -28.34 26.93 -16.44
CA SER A 183 -27.40 27.22 -17.51
C SER A 183 -26.19 26.28 -17.45
N GLY A 184 -25.75 25.85 -18.63
CA GLY A 184 -24.59 24.97 -18.76
C GLY A 184 -24.82 23.56 -18.22
N LEU A 185 -26.03 23.02 -18.39
CA LEU A 185 -26.39 21.68 -17.93
C LEU A 185 -26.25 20.65 -19.06
N GLY A 186 -25.54 19.54 -18.79
CA GLY A 186 -25.48 18.43 -19.74
C GLY A 186 -26.80 17.68 -19.83
N LEU A 187 -27.30 17.21 -18.69
CA LEU A 187 -28.59 16.53 -18.53
C LEU A 187 -29.37 17.18 -17.37
N ARG A 188 -30.69 17.39 -17.53
CA ARG A 188 -31.61 17.77 -16.48
C ARG A 188 -32.78 16.79 -16.43
N MET A 189 -33.11 16.24 -15.25
CA MET A 189 -34.16 15.27 -15.07
C MET A 189 -35.07 15.70 -13.92
N THR A 190 -36.36 15.78 -14.17
CA THR A 190 -37.42 15.93 -13.12
C THR A 190 -38.27 14.67 -13.04
N HIS A 191 -38.06 13.69 -13.91
CA HIS A 191 -38.75 12.42 -13.95
C HIS A 191 -38.03 11.38 -14.82
N GLY A 192 -38.43 10.13 -14.75
CA GLY A 192 -38.09 9.08 -15.70
C GLY A 192 -36.71 8.44 -15.51
N GLN A 193 -36.18 7.89 -16.58
CA GLN A 193 -34.95 7.12 -16.63
C GLN A 193 -34.03 7.62 -17.75
N ALA A 194 -32.76 7.82 -17.44
CA ALA A 194 -31.73 8.04 -18.44
C ALA A 194 -30.60 7.02 -18.31
N ASP A 195 -30.21 6.42 -19.44
CA ASP A 195 -29.08 5.49 -19.54
C ASP A 195 -28.01 6.12 -20.47
N ILE A 196 -26.85 6.44 -19.89
CA ILE A 196 -25.70 7.03 -20.57
C ILE A 196 -24.65 5.92 -20.74
N VAL A 197 -24.44 5.46 -21.98
CA VAL A 197 -23.72 4.21 -22.20
C VAL A 197 -22.66 4.30 -23.32
N ASN A 198 -21.76 3.31 -23.36
CA ASN A 198 -20.85 3.00 -24.46
C ASN A 198 -19.94 4.16 -24.90
N GLY A 199 -19.29 4.83 -23.96
CA GLY A 199 -18.37 5.93 -24.29
C GLY A 199 -19.04 7.27 -24.58
N THR A 200 -20.29 7.44 -24.19
CA THR A 200 -20.94 8.74 -24.20
C THR A 200 -20.17 9.73 -23.35
N ARG A 201 -20.04 10.96 -23.83
CA ARG A 201 -19.34 12.03 -23.14
C ARG A 201 -20.20 13.27 -22.98
N ILE A 202 -20.40 13.68 -21.74
CA ILE A 202 -21.08 14.93 -21.38
C ILE A 202 -20.03 15.93 -20.87
N GLU A 203 -19.93 17.07 -21.56
CA GLU A 203 -19.09 18.20 -21.20
C GLU A 203 -20.00 19.41 -20.93
N ALA A 204 -20.24 19.71 -19.67
CA ALA A 204 -21.13 20.77 -19.24
C ALA A 204 -20.35 21.93 -18.60
N ALA A 205 -20.66 23.16 -18.95
CA ALA A 205 -20.00 24.32 -18.36
C ALA A 205 -20.30 24.49 -16.86
N ASN A 206 -21.45 24.01 -16.39
CA ASN A 206 -21.87 24.11 -14.99
C ASN A 206 -22.01 22.71 -14.36
N VAL A 207 -23.12 22.04 -14.48
CA VAL A 207 -23.41 20.72 -13.89
C VAL A 207 -23.57 19.66 -14.96
N GLY A 208 -22.90 18.53 -14.80
CA GLY A 208 -22.96 17.44 -15.76
C GLY A 208 -24.34 16.83 -15.86
N ALA A 209 -24.93 16.41 -14.73
CA ALA A 209 -26.29 15.94 -14.62
C ALA A 209 -26.99 16.55 -13.39
N LEU A 210 -28.14 17.20 -13.59
CA LEU A 210 -29.01 17.72 -12.55
C LEU A 210 -30.26 16.84 -12.45
N LEU A 211 -30.45 16.16 -11.32
CA LEU A 211 -31.66 15.46 -10.98
C LEU A 211 -32.45 16.31 -9.98
N TRP A 212 -33.71 16.62 -10.28
CA TRP A 212 -34.48 17.57 -9.53
C TRP A 212 -35.83 17.03 -9.05
N GLY A 213 -35.93 16.78 -7.75
CA GLY A 213 -37.16 16.41 -7.08
C GLY A 213 -38.12 17.58 -6.91
N THR A 214 -39.15 17.64 -7.74
CA THR A 214 -40.14 18.70 -7.69
C THR A 214 -41.48 18.16 -7.23
N ARG A 215 -42.46 19.06 -6.92
CA ARG A 215 -43.82 18.66 -6.48
C ARG A 215 -44.54 17.72 -7.43
N HIS A 216 -44.15 17.69 -8.69
CA HIS A 216 -44.78 16.89 -9.73
C HIS A 216 -43.79 15.83 -10.30
N ALA A 217 -42.64 15.68 -9.67
CA ALA A 217 -41.70 14.63 -10.06
C ALA A 217 -42.35 13.24 -9.94
N THR A 218 -41.86 12.30 -10.72
CA THR A 218 -42.19 10.90 -10.46
C THR A 218 -41.60 10.47 -9.13
N PRO A 219 -42.17 9.49 -8.43
CA PRO A 219 -41.62 9.03 -7.16
C PRO A 219 -40.18 8.52 -7.26
N VAL A 220 -39.75 8.11 -8.46
CA VAL A 220 -38.39 7.61 -8.70
C VAL A 220 -37.81 8.25 -9.95
N ILE A 221 -36.59 8.79 -9.84
CA ILE A 221 -35.73 9.26 -10.94
C ILE A 221 -34.50 8.35 -11.02
N GLN A 222 -34.21 7.80 -12.21
CA GLN A 222 -33.13 6.82 -12.39
C GLN A 222 -32.09 7.33 -13.38
N LEU A 223 -30.82 7.28 -13.01
CA LEU A 223 -29.68 7.63 -13.86
C LEU A 223 -28.66 6.49 -13.87
N GLY A 224 -28.47 5.88 -15.02
CA GLY A 224 -27.42 4.91 -15.30
C GLY A 224 -26.29 5.52 -16.10
N ILE A 225 -25.05 5.32 -15.69
CA ILE A 225 -23.82 5.75 -16.38
C ILE A 225 -22.94 4.52 -16.51
N ASP A 226 -22.75 4.05 -17.72
CA ASP A 226 -22.04 2.79 -18.01
C ASP A 226 -20.97 3.02 -19.09
N GLY A 227 -19.70 2.81 -18.73
CA GLY A 227 -18.56 3.01 -19.65
C GLY A 227 -18.50 4.41 -20.27
N SER A 228 -18.91 5.46 -19.54
CA SER A 228 -19.15 6.80 -20.08
C SER A 228 -18.52 7.87 -19.18
N THR A 229 -18.47 9.11 -19.66
CA THR A 229 -17.83 10.23 -18.96
C THR A 229 -18.80 11.38 -18.77
N ILE A 230 -18.86 11.94 -17.56
CA ILE A 230 -19.53 13.20 -17.26
C ILE A 230 -18.51 14.18 -16.67
N GLN A 231 -18.34 15.31 -17.31
CA GLN A 231 -17.44 16.38 -16.89
C GLN A 231 -18.20 17.68 -16.73
N SER A 232 -18.09 18.31 -15.57
CA SER A 232 -18.64 19.65 -15.31
C SER A 232 -17.55 20.66 -15.03
N GLY A 233 -17.75 21.88 -15.54
CA GLY A 233 -16.72 22.92 -15.44
C GLY A 233 -16.71 23.66 -14.12
N ARG A 234 -17.88 23.86 -13.47
CA ARG A 234 -17.97 24.63 -12.24
C ARG A 234 -18.71 23.94 -11.10
N GLY A 235 -19.76 23.18 -11.38
CA GLY A 235 -20.55 22.47 -10.39
C GLY A 235 -20.16 21.01 -10.22
N ALA A 236 -20.98 20.27 -9.49
CA ALA A 236 -20.81 18.85 -9.30
C ALA A 236 -20.96 18.07 -10.62
N ALA A 237 -20.31 16.89 -10.72
CA ALA A 237 -20.57 16.00 -11.84
C ALA A 237 -22.04 15.59 -11.90
N ILE A 238 -22.59 15.21 -10.75
CA ILE A 238 -24.02 14.93 -10.55
C ILE A 238 -24.51 15.79 -9.39
N ARG A 239 -25.56 16.57 -9.63
CA ARG A 239 -26.26 17.31 -8.59
C ARG A 239 -27.68 16.79 -8.42
N VAL A 240 -28.08 16.51 -7.19
CA VAL A 240 -29.46 16.20 -6.82
C VAL A 240 -30.04 17.38 -6.06
N ALA A 241 -31.03 18.06 -6.67
CA ALA A 241 -31.76 19.15 -6.05
C ALA A 241 -33.07 18.62 -5.47
N VAL A 242 -33.24 18.71 -4.16
CA VAL A 242 -34.41 18.18 -3.44
C VAL A 242 -35.28 19.30 -2.99
N ASP A 243 -36.39 19.56 -3.72
CA ASP A 243 -37.43 20.52 -3.32
C ASP A 243 -38.73 19.78 -2.90
N ALA A 244 -38.83 18.48 -3.20
CA ALA A 244 -39.93 17.61 -2.79
C ALA A 244 -39.49 16.17 -2.59
N PRO A 245 -40.18 15.40 -1.73
CA PRO A 245 -39.84 14.00 -1.48
C PRO A 245 -39.75 13.15 -2.77
N THR A 246 -38.58 12.58 -3.06
CA THR A 246 -38.30 11.85 -4.30
C THR A 246 -37.22 10.81 -4.02
N GLN A 247 -37.31 9.64 -4.67
CA GLN A 247 -36.23 8.67 -4.71
C GLN A 247 -35.35 8.91 -5.96
N PHE A 248 -34.04 8.87 -5.77
CA PHE A 248 -33.06 8.98 -6.84
C PHE A 248 -32.19 7.74 -6.83
N ASP A 249 -32.19 6.98 -7.93
CA ASP A 249 -31.34 5.81 -8.10
C ASP A 249 -30.26 6.11 -9.14
N ILE A 250 -29.03 6.22 -8.70
CA ILE A 250 -27.87 6.60 -9.53
C ILE A 250 -26.87 5.46 -9.53
N THR A 251 -26.51 4.96 -10.71
CA THR A 251 -25.51 3.90 -10.88
C THR A 251 -24.40 4.37 -11.82
N VAL A 252 -23.16 4.23 -11.40
CA VAL A 252 -21.97 4.51 -12.19
C VAL A 252 -21.17 3.22 -12.32
N ALA A 253 -20.98 2.73 -13.54
CA ALA A 253 -20.46 1.38 -13.77
C ALA A 253 -19.42 1.32 -14.90
N ASN A 254 -18.67 0.20 -14.93
CA ASN A 254 -17.85 -0.27 -16.04
C ASN A 254 -16.79 0.75 -16.50
N GLY A 255 -16.00 1.29 -15.57
CA GLY A 255 -14.93 2.23 -15.86
C GLY A 255 -15.41 3.65 -16.22
N SER A 256 -16.63 4.00 -15.86
CA SER A 256 -17.16 5.36 -16.04
C SER A 256 -16.34 6.39 -15.27
N GLN A 257 -16.35 7.63 -15.76
CA GLN A 257 -15.61 8.75 -15.18
C GLN A 257 -16.56 9.90 -14.85
N LEU A 258 -16.42 10.44 -13.65
CA LEU A 258 -17.11 11.64 -13.19
C LEU A 258 -16.10 12.68 -12.76
N GLU A 259 -16.27 13.91 -13.20
CA GLU A 259 -15.43 15.05 -12.83
C GLU A 259 -16.32 16.26 -12.50
N GLY A 260 -16.31 16.69 -11.25
CA GLY A 260 -16.97 17.90 -10.77
C GLY A 260 -16.00 19.06 -10.70
N GLY A 261 -16.34 20.19 -11.30
CA GLY A 261 -15.54 21.40 -11.25
C GLY A 261 -15.46 22.04 -9.85
N ASP A 262 -16.39 21.71 -8.97
CA ASP A 262 -16.39 22.06 -7.54
C ASP A 262 -15.77 20.96 -6.65
N GLY A 263 -15.25 19.90 -7.25
CA GLY A 263 -14.68 18.75 -6.56
C GLY A 263 -15.70 17.73 -6.05
N ASN A 264 -16.99 17.87 -6.37
CA ASN A 264 -18.02 16.90 -5.99
C ASN A 264 -18.35 15.95 -7.15
N LEU A 265 -18.33 14.65 -6.87
CA LEU A 265 -18.94 13.63 -7.73
C LEU A 265 -20.46 13.70 -7.65
N LEU A 266 -20.95 13.76 -6.40
CA LEU A 266 -22.37 13.90 -6.07
C LEU A 266 -22.54 15.01 -5.04
N LEU A 267 -23.41 15.98 -5.34
CA LEU A 267 -23.86 17.01 -4.42
C LEU A 267 -25.37 16.90 -4.25
N VAL A 268 -25.84 16.63 -3.04
CA VAL A 268 -27.27 16.59 -2.69
C VAL A 268 -27.60 17.81 -1.86
N ASN A 269 -28.44 18.70 -2.41
CA ASN A 269 -28.87 19.94 -1.73
C ASN A 269 -30.29 20.34 -2.16
N THR A 270 -30.76 21.50 -1.72
CA THR A 270 -32.02 22.12 -2.20
C THR A 270 -31.74 23.24 -3.21
N GLU A 271 -32.69 23.56 -4.06
CA GLU A 271 -32.62 24.64 -5.02
C GLU A 271 -33.39 25.88 -4.57
N ASN A 272 -34.63 25.74 -4.15
CA ASN A 272 -35.57 26.85 -3.98
C ASN A 272 -35.97 27.15 -2.50
N GLY A 273 -35.20 26.67 -1.52
CA GLY A 273 -35.54 26.86 -0.09
C GLY A 273 -36.87 26.19 0.26
N PRO A 274 -37.54 26.41 1.36
CA PRO A 274 -37.98 25.35 2.23
C PRO A 274 -38.50 24.12 1.49
N VAL A 275 -37.85 23.00 1.67
CA VAL A 275 -38.17 21.69 1.11
C VAL A 275 -39.58 21.28 1.57
N LEU A 276 -40.41 20.71 0.70
CA LEU A 276 -41.69 20.14 1.12
C LEU A 276 -41.47 19.03 2.17
N PRO A 277 -42.38 18.94 3.16
CA PRO A 277 -42.27 17.90 4.18
C PRO A 277 -42.25 16.51 3.58
N GLY A 278 -41.30 15.69 4.07
CA GLY A 278 -41.10 14.31 3.70
C GLY A 278 -39.65 14.02 3.32
N ASP A 279 -39.28 12.78 3.43
CA ASP A 279 -37.91 12.35 3.23
C ASP A 279 -37.64 11.95 1.79
N SER A 280 -36.50 12.36 1.27
CA SER A 280 -35.96 11.89 -0.01
C SER A 280 -34.93 10.82 0.20
N THR A 281 -34.77 9.92 -0.77
CA THR A 281 -33.74 8.90 -0.74
C THR A 281 -32.87 8.99 -1.99
N VAL A 282 -31.58 9.13 -1.79
CA VAL A 282 -30.59 9.10 -2.87
C VAL A 282 -29.73 7.84 -2.73
N ASN A 283 -29.88 6.92 -3.65
CA ASN A 283 -29.05 5.73 -3.74
C ASN A 283 -27.98 5.96 -4.79
N PHE A 284 -26.72 5.97 -4.38
CA PHE A 284 -25.57 6.17 -5.25
C PHE A 284 -24.68 4.92 -5.25
N THR A 285 -24.70 4.18 -6.35
CA THR A 285 -23.92 2.95 -6.52
C THR A 285 -22.77 3.20 -7.49
N VAL A 286 -21.56 2.85 -7.08
CA VAL A 286 -20.38 2.80 -7.94
C VAL A 286 -19.93 1.36 -8.08
N ASP A 287 -19.85 0.89 -9.32
CA ASP A 287 -19.57 -0.48 -9.70
C ASP A 287 -18.43 -0.52 -10.72
N ASP A 288 -17.38 -1.27 -10.45
CA ASP A 288 -16.20 -1.41 -11.33
C ASP A 288 -15.73 -0.08 -11.97
N SER A 289 -15.70 0.98 -11.17
CA SER A 289 -15.31 2.33 -11.62
C SER A 289 -14.42 3.02 -10.59
N ARG A 290 -13.50 3.85 -11.06
CA ARG A 290 -12.60 4.63 -10.20
C ARG A 290 -12.87 6.11 -10.36
N LEU A 291 -13.25 6.75 -9.27
CA LEU A 291 -13.70 8.13 -9.22
C LEU A 291 -12.84 8.94 -8.25
N ALA A 292 -12.63 10.22 -8.55
CA ALA A 292 -11.96 11.16 -7.66
C ALA A 292 -12.84 12.39 -7.41
N GLY A 293 -13.19 12.61 -6.15
CA GLY A 293 -14.03 13.72 -5.71
C GLY A 293 -14.93 13.34 -4.55
N ASN A 294 -15.65 14.33 -4.03
CA ASN A 294 -16.44 14.22 -2.80
C ASN A 294 -17.88 13.77 -3.08
N VAL A 295 -18.48 13.12 -2.08
CA VAL A 295 -19.93 12.91 -1.99
C VAL A 295 -20.43 13.76 -0.83
N THR A 296 -21.26 14.76 -1.13
CA THR A 296 -21.69 15.76 -0.15
C THR A 296 -23.22 15.80 -0.04
N PHE A 297 -23.73 15.70 1.19
CA PHE A 297 -25.14 15.85 1.52
C PHE A 297 -25.36 17.05 2.43
N ASP A 298 -26.19 17.99 2.00
CA ASP A 298 -26.63 19.16 2.81
C ASP A 298 -27.75 18.75 3.77
N ALA A 299 -27.39 17.95 4.77
CA ALA A 299 -28.32 17.47 5.78
C ALA A 299 -28.95 18.56 6.66
N ALA A 300 -28.40 19.78 6.61
CA ALA A 300 -28.99 20.93 7.34
C ALA A 300 -30.23 21.47 6.66
N ASN A 301 -30.32 21.36 5.33
CA ASN A 301 -31.40 21.97 4.54
C ASN A 301 -32.28 20.94 3.83
N VAL A 302 -31.86 19.68 3.76
CA VAL A 302 -32.59 18.60 3.08
C VAL A 302 -32.88 17.46 4.05
N SER A 303 -34.17 17.09 4.16
CA SER A 303 -34.60 15.89 4.89
C SER A 303 -34.49 14.64 4.01
N GLY A 304 -33.92 13.57 4.54
CA GLY A 304 -33.79 12.27 3.83
C GLY A 304 -32.48 11.58 4.06
N SER A 305 -32.13 10.73 3.11
CA SER A 305 -30.93 9.88 3.20
C SER A 305 -30.14 9.84 1.90
N VAL A 306 -28.81 9.75 2.05
CA VAL A 306 -27.88 9.42 0.97
C VAL A 306 -27.20 8.10 1.30
N ASN A 307 -27.48 7.09 0.49
CA ASN A 307 -26.98 5.75 0.64
C ASN A 307 -25.95 5.47 -0.47
N LEU A 308 -24.69 5.22 -0.08
CA LEU A 308 -23.60 4.96 -0.99
C LEU A 308 -23.24 3.45 -0.99
N ALA A 309 -23.01 2.89 -2.16
CA ALA A 309 -22.52 1.52 -2.30
C ALA A 309 -21.34 1.47 -3.26
N LEU A 310 -20.19 0.96 -2.79
CA LEU A 310 -19.03 0.64 -3.62
C LEU A 310 -18.92 -0.88 -3.74
N ARG A 311 -18.90 -1.38 -4.98
CA ARG A 311 -18.83 -2.83 -5.24
C ARG A 311 -18.03 -3.15 -6.50
N ASN A 312 -17.61 -4.42 -6.64
CA ASN A 312 -16.93 -4.95 -7.81
C ASN A 312 -15.64 -4.17 -8.17
N LYS A 313 -14.75 -3.93 -7.18
CA LYS A 313 -13.49 -3.18 -7.33
C LYS A 313 -13.65 -1.69 -7.61
N ALA A 314 -14.80 -1.14 -7.25
CA ALA A 314 -15.00 0.30 -7.31
C ALA A 314 -14.04 1.03 -6.37
N GLN A 315 -13.66 2.24 -6.74
CA GLN A 315 -12.82 3.11 -5.91
C GLN A 315 -13.35 4.54 -5.93
N ILE A 316 -13.41 5.16 -4.77
CA ILE A 316 -13.59 6.62 -4.65
C ILE A 316 -12.42 7.18 -3.84
N ASP A 317 -11.74 8.16 -4.42
CA ASP A 317 -10.72 8.99 -3.77
C ASP A 317 -11.37 10.34 -3.43
N GLY A 318 -11.84 10.50 -2.18
CA GLY A 318 -12.59 11.67 -1.80
C GLY A 318 -13.14 11.65 -0.39
N ARG A 319 -13.86 12.70 -0.04
CA ARG A 319 -14.52 12.84 1.26
C ARG A 319 -15.99 12.45 1.15
N PHE A 320 -16.51 11.80 2.17
CA PHE A 320 -17.94 11.60 2.36
C PHE A 320 -18.42 12.55 3.46
N ILE A 321 -19.33 13.45 3.12
CA ILE A 321 -19.78 14.52 4.02
C ILE A 321 -21.27 14.35 4.26
N ASN A 322 -21.63 14.03 5.49
CA ASN A 322 -23.01 13.78 5.95
C ASN A 322 -23.72 12.64 5.19
N VAL A 323 -22.95 11.68 4.65
CA VAL A 323 -23.55 10.50 3.98
C VAL A 323 -24.27 9.67 5.04
N THR A 324 -25.53 9.31 4.79
CA THR A 324 -26.35 8.60 5.78
C THR A 324 -25.91 7.17 5.97
N SER A 325 -25.56 6.47 4.87
CA SER A 325 -24.99 5.13 4.95
C SER A 325 -23.99 4.89 3.84
N ALA A 326 -22.94 4.14 4.14
CA ALA A 326 -21.96 3.67 3.15
C ALA A 326 -21.71 2.18 3.31
N SER A 327 -21.73 1.45 2.19
CA SER A 327 -21.35 0.04 2.10
C SER A 327 -20.19 -0.11 1.14
N ILE A 328 -19.12 -0.74 1.61
CA ILE A 328 -17.89 -0.93 0.83
C ILE A 328 -17.55 -2.42 0.86
N ASP A 329 -17.64 -3.08 -0.29
CA ASP A 329 -17.44 -4.53 -0.39
C ASP A 329 -16.76 -4.94 -1.71
N SER A 330 -16.60 -6.24 -1.94
CA SER A 330 -16.22 -6.85 -3.22
C SER A 330 -14.95 -6.23 -3.84
N ASP A 331 -13.86 -6.17 -3.05
CA ASP A 331 -12.55 -5.60 -3.42
C ASP A 331 -12.57 -4.10 -3.74
N SER A 332 -13.61 -3.39 -3.27
CA SER A 332 -13.73 -1.95 -3.46
C SER A 332 -12.96 -1.16 -2.42
N THR A 333 -12.60 0.07 -2.76
CA THR A 333 -11.78 0.93 -1.90
C THR A 333 -12.37 2.34 -1.78
N TRP A 334 -12.47 2.82 -0.58
CA TRP A 334 -12.63 4.23 -0.29
C TRP A 334 -11.32 4.78 0.25
N LEU A 335 -10.67 5.67 -0.50
CA LEU A 335 -9.50 6.41 -0.07
C LEU A 335 -9.93 7.81 0.37
N MET A 336 -9.85 8.08 1.65
CA MET A 336 -10.20 9.40 2.19
C MET A 336 -9.13 10.44 1.85
N THR A 337 -9.56 11.59 1.37
CA THR A 337 -8.68 12.73 1.08
C THR A 337 -8.80 13.86 2.12
N GLY A 338 -9.54 13.63 3.18
CA GLY A 338 -9.75 14.53 4.31
C GLY A 338 -10.81 13.97 5.25
N ASP A 339 -11.02 14.66 6.37
CA ASP A 339 -12.01 14.27 7.37
C ASP A 339 -13.39 14.02 6.75
N SER A 340 -14.03 12.96 7.17
CA SER A 340 -15.29 12.47 6.60
C SER A 340 -16.24 12.03 7.70
N ASN A 341 -17.55 12.09 7.41
CA ASN A 341 -18.56 11.60 8.33
C ASN A 341 -19.67 10.83 7.62
N VAL A 342 -20.01 9.68 8.18
CA VAL A 342 -21.02 8.75 7.67
C VAL A 342 -21.90 8.29 8.83
N GLY A 343 -23.21 8.24 8.67
CA GLY A 343 -24.09 7.70 9.71
C GLY A 343 -23.82 6.22 9.97
N ALA A 344 -24.15 5.36 9.04
CA ALA A 344 -23.90 3.92 9.17
C ALA A 344 -22.85 3.44 8.16
N LEU A 345 -21.72 2.88 8.65
CA LEU A 345 -20.69 2.29 7.79
C LEU A 345 -20.73 0.77 7.87
N THR A 346 -20.97 0.13 6.73
CA THR A 346 -20.83 -1.32 6.57
C THR A 346 -19.58 -1.64 5.74
N LEU A 347 -18.64 -2.38 6.32
CA LEU A 347 -17.39 -2.75 5.69
C LEU A 347 -17.38 -4.25 5.38
N GLY A 348 -17.75 -4.59 4.14
CA GLY A 348 -17.90 -5.97 3.66
C GLY A 348 -16.57 -6.63 3.30
N ALA A 349 -16.65 -7.93 3.05
CA ALA A 349 -15.49 -8.74 2.69
C ALA A 349 -14.80 -8.21 1.41
N GLY A 350 -13.47 -8.03 1.47
CA GLY A 350 -12.67 -7.43 0.40
C GLY A 350 -12.75 -5.91 0.33
N GLY A 351 -13.72 -5.28 0.99
CA GLY A 351 -13.81 -3.82 1.06
C GLY A 351 -12.66 -3.20 1.86
N THR A 352 -12.20 -2.04 1.45
CA THR A 352 -11.13 -1.30 2.13
C THR A 352 -11.52 0.15 2.33
N VAL A 353 -11.38 0.64 3.55
CA VAL A 353 -11.38 2.08 3.87
C VAL A 353 -9.96 2.48 4.24
N ALA A 354 -9.33 3.27 3.39
CA ALA A 354 -8.04 3.89 3.67
C ALA A 354 -8.30 5.30 4.22
N LEU A 355 -8.02 5.50 5.51
CA LEU A 355 -8.38 6.73 6.20
C LEU A 355 -7.51 7.92 5.77
N GLY A 356 -6.28 7.66 5.34
CA GLY A 356 -5.38 8.71 4.89
C GLY A 356 -4.27 8.18 3.98
N SER A 357 -3.41 9.08 3.55
CA SER A 357 -2.23 8.77 2.74
C SER A 357 -1.07 9.72 3.05
N GLY A 358 0.14 9.19 3.13
CA GLY A 358 1.36 9.98 3.35
C GLY A 358 1.43 10.58 4.76
N SER A 359 1.64 11.89 4.87
CA SER A 359 1.86 12.60 6.14
C SER A 359 0.65 13.36 6.68
N SER A 360 -0.51 13.29 6.01
CA SER A 360 -1.76 13.86 6.51
C SER A 360 -2.58 12.78 7.21
N PHE A 361 -3.09 13.12 8.37
CA PHE A 361 -3.91 12.24 9.19
C PHE A 361 -5.36 12.72 9.17
N ASN A 362 -6.29 11.82 8.92
CA ASN A 362 -7.70 12.13 8.79
C ASN A 362 -8.52 11.43 9.88
N THR A 363 -9.66 12.02 10.20
CA THR A 363 -10.64 11.42 11.09
C THR A 363 -11.87 10.98 10.29
N LEU A 364 -12.25 9.73 10.47
CA LEU A 364 -13.53 9.20 10.03
C LEU A 364 -14.48 9.12 11.21
N THR A 365 -15.57 9.88 11.19
CA THR A 365 -16.62 9.80 12.19
C THR A 365 -17.80 9.02 11.66
N VAL A 366 -18.26 8.02 12.39
CA VAL A 366 -19.45 7.23 12.04
C VAL A 366 -20.38 7.14 13.25
N ASP A 367 -21.71 7.07 13.01
CA ASP A 367 -22.64 6.83 14.11
C ASP A 367 -22.72 5.34 14.45
N GLU A 368 -22.73 4.47 13.45
CA GLU A 368 -22.73 3.02 13.62
C GLU A 368 -21.72 2.35 12.70
N PHE A 369 -21.04 1.32 13.20
CA PHE A 369 -20.08 0.52 12.44
C PHE A 369 -20.46 -0.96 12.41
N THR A 370 -20.47 -1.55 11.22
CA THR A 370 -20.63 -3.00 11.03
C THR A 370 -19.52 -3.56 10.18
N GLY A 371 -18.65 -4.37 10.76
CA GLY A 371 -17.58 -5.09 10.09
C GLY A 371 -18.04 -6.47 9.62
N ASN A 372 -17.80 -6.78 8.34
CA ASN A 372 -18.07 -8.09 7.74
C ASN A 372 -16.80 -8.64 7.04
N GLY A 373 -15.63 -8.45 7.66
CA GLY A 373 -14.34 -8.96 7.19
C GLY A 373 -13.56 -8.03 6.25
N GLY A 374 -13.97 -6.78 6.06
CA GLY A 374 -13.19 -5.80 5.29
C GLY A 374 -12.03 -5.20 6.08
N THR A 375 -11.30 -4.27 5.47
CA THR A 375 -10.05 -3.71 6.01
C THR A 375 -10.14 -2.21 6.23
N LEU A 376 -9.73 -1.78 7.42
CA LEU A 376 -9.44 -0.39 7.77
C LEU A 376 -7.93 -0.17 7.66
N LEU A 377 -7.50 0.77 6.83
CA LEU A 377 -6.10 1.11 6.65
C LEU A 377 -5.81 2.46 7.30
N PHE A 378 -4.94 2.46 8.30
CA PHE A 378 -4.52 3.64 9.05
C PHE A 378 -3.09 4.03 8.67
N ASN A 379 -2.86 5.32 8.44
CA ASN A 379 -1.52 5.88 8.55
C ASN A 379 -1.30 6.30 10.00
N THR A 380 -0.17 5.96 10.55
CA THR A 380 0.18 6.26 11.93
C THR A 380 1.65 6.63 12.00
N HIS A 381 1.97 7.74 12.61
CA HIS A 381 3.33 8.03 13.01
C HIS A 381 3.64 7.13 14.22
N LEU A 382 4.28 5.97 13.97
CA LEU A 382 4.55 5.02 15.05
C LEU A 382 5.59 5.58 16.02
N GLY A 383 5.16 5.96 17.19
CA GLY A 383 5.93 6.56 18.28
C GLY A 383 5.29 6.26 19.62
N ASP A 384 5.27 7.24 20.53
CA ASP A 384 4.62 7.16 21.84
C ASP A 384 3.10 7.42 21.75
N ASP A 385 2.44 7.47 22.88
CA ASP A 385 0.98 7.68 23.01
C ASP A 385 0.46 8.97 22.38
N SER A 386 1.32 9.98 22.21
CA SER A 386 0.95 11.29 21.63
C SER A 386 1.09 11.32 20.11
N SER A 387 1.45 10.23 19.49
CA SER A 387 1.73 10.14 18.07
C SER A 387 0.52 10.44 17.20
N ALA A 388 0.73 11.21 16.14
CA ALA A 388 -0.29 11.52 15.17
C ALA A 388 -0.69 10.26 14.38
N THR A 389 -2.00 10.10 14.19
CA THR A 389 -2.56 8.93 13.50
C THR A 389 -3.88 9.27 12.82
N ASP A 390 -4.22 8.53 11.77
CA ASP A 390 -5.61 8.45 11.33
C ASP A 390 -6.48 7.92 12.47
N LYS A 391 -7.72 8.38 12.55
CA LYS A 391 -8.62 8.00 13.63
C LYS A 391 -10.00 7.60 13.11
N LEU A 392 -10.55 6.50 13.64
CA LEU A 392 -11.94 6.13 13.48
C LEU A 392 -12.68 6.45 14.79
N VAL A 393 -13.67 7.33 14.71
CA VAL A 393 -14.55 7.66 15.83
C VAL A 393 -15.93 7.09 15.55
N ILE A 394 -16.40 6.20 16.40
CA ILE A 394 -17.72 5.56 16.32
C ILE A 394 -18.56 6.11 17.47
N ASN A 395 -19.51 6.98 17.16
CA ASN A 395 -20.36 7.64 18.18
C ASN A 395 -21.27 6.65 18.92
N GLY A 396 -21.78 5.65 18.22
CA GLY A 396 -22.66 4.60 18.73
C GLY A 396 -21.97 3.25 18.79
N ASP A 397 -22.64 2.22 18.32
CA ASP A 397 -22.21 0.84 18.47
C ASP A 397 -21.27 0.38 17.33
N ALA A 398 -20.27 -0.41 17.72
CA ALA A 398 -19.41 -1.15 16.79
C ALA A 398 -19.72 -2.63 16.85
N ASN A 399 -20.04 -3.25 15.72
CA ASN A 399 -20.41 -4.66 15.62
C ASN A 399 -19.62 -5.41 14.52
N GLY A 400 -19.55 -6.76 14.65
CA GLY A 400 -18.94 -7.65 13.66
C GLY A 400 -17.42 -7.74 13.75
N GLN A 401 -16.74 -7.93 12.62
CA GLN A 401 -15.29 -8.10 12.54
C GLN A 401 -14.71 -7.28 11.38
N ALA A 402 -13.57 -6.64 11.61
CA ALA A 402 -12.81 -5.97 10.57
C ALA A 402 -11.30 -6.16 10.76
N ASN A 403 -10.58 -6.19 9.65
CA ASN A 403 -9.13 -6.17 9.63
C ASN A 403 -8.62 -4.73 9.80
N VAL A 404 -7.56 -4.56 10.57
CA VAL A 404 -6.85 -3.29 10.71
C VAL A 404 -5.46 -3.45 10.14
N ARG A 405 -5.08 -2.59 9.24
CA ARG A 405 -3.73 -2.50 8.71
C ARG A 405 -3.15 -1.13 9.03
N VAL A 406 -1.91 -1.11 9.50
CA VAL A 406 -1.22 0.12 9.88
C VAL A 406 0.01 0.32 9.01
N LEU A 407 0.15 1.52 8.46
CA LEU A 407 1.34 1.98 7.75
C LEU A 407 2.08 3.00 8.62
N ASN A 408 3.39 2.80 8.80
CA ASN A 408 4.21 3.81 9.48
C ASN A 408 4.38 5.04 8.59
N ALA A 409 3.86 6.16 9.01
CA ALA A 409 3.95 7.46 8.33
C ALA A 409 5.18 8.28 8.76
N GLY A 410 6.33 7.62 8.99
CA GLY A 410 7.61 8.25 9.34
C GLY A 410 7.91 8.27 10.85
N GLY A 411 7.20 7.47 11.64
CA GLY A 411 7.48 7.33 13.07
C GLY A 411 8.76 6.56 13.36
N ALA A 412 9.58 7.08 14.25
CA ALA A 412 10.86 6.52 14.68
C ALA A 412 10.75 5.32 15.64
N GLY A 413 9.53 5.00 16.05
CA GLY A 413 9.26 4.01 17.07
C GLY A 413 9.54 4.52 18.48
N ALA A 414 8.67 4.21 19.42
CA ALA A 414 8.89 4.49 20.84
C ALA A 414 8.12 3.49 21.70
N LYS A 415 8.47 3.44 22.97
CA LYS A 415 7.69 2.73 23.99
C LYS A 415 6.40 3.50 24.24
N THR A 416 5.27 2.79 24.20
CA THR A 416 3.97 3.34 24.61
C THR A 416 3.69 3.01 26.08
N ASP A 417 2.85 3.83 26.71
CA ASP A 417 2.29 3.55 28.04
C ASP A 417 0.84 3.07 27.93
N ARG A 418 -0.05 3.89 27.37
CA ARG A 418 -1.44 3.53 27.09
C ARG A 418 -1.60 2.97 25.69
N GLY A 419 -0.86 3.53 24.74
CA GLY A 419 -0.90 3.20 23.34
C GLY A 419 -1.44 4.33 22.48
N ILE A 420 -1.20 4.24 21.16
CA ILE A 420 -1.72 5.17 20.15
C ILE A 420 -3.17 4.78 19.87
N GLU A 421 -4.13 5.66 20.16
CA GLU A 421 -5.55 5.39 19.96
C GLU A 421 -5.93 5.46 18.47
N LEU A 422 -6.34 4.35 17.88
CA LEU A 422 -6.79 4.26 16.50
C LEU A 422 -8.32 4.33 16.37
N ILE A 423 -9.04 3.67 17.30
CA ILE A 423 -10.49 3.53 17.23
C ILE A 423 -11.09 3.91 18.56
N ASP A 424 -11.95 4.93 18.54
CA ASP A 424 -12.69 5.45 19.67
C ASP A 424 -14.17 5.06 19.52
N ILE A 425 -14.76 4.44 20.56
CA ILE A 425 -16.13 3.87 20.52
C ILE A 425 -16.95 4.42 21.67
N GLY A 426 -17.94 5.24 21.33
CA GLY A 426 -18.83 5.86 22.32
C GLY A 426 -19.97 4.96 22.82
N GLY A 427 -20.33 3.93 22.06
CA GLY A 427 -21.38 2.96 22.41
C GLY A 427 -20.83 1.57 22.79
N ALA A 428 -21.59 0.53 22.45
CA ALA A 428 -21.17 -0.85 22.70
C ALA A 428 -20.05 -1.28 21.75
N SER A 429 -18.90 -1.65 22.31
CA SER A 429 -17.74 -2.15 21.55
C SER A 429 -17.82 -3.67 21.39
N ASN A 430 -18.72 -4.13 20.52
CA ASN A 430 -18.92 -5.55 20.21
C ASN A 430 -18.08 -6.02 19.03
N ALA A 431 -17.51 -5.10 18.26
CA ALA A 431 -16.68 -5.44 17.11
C ALA A 431 -15.33 -6.00 17.53
N GLN A 432 -14.82 -6.94 16.74
CA GLN A 432 -13.45 -7.43 16.78
C GLN A 432 -12.63 -6.77 15.67
N PHE A 433 -11.52 -6.16 16.06
CA PHE A 433 -10.56 -5.58 15.12
C PHE A 433 -9.26 -6.37 15.19
N ASP A 434 -8.85 -6.95 14.07
CA ASP A 434 -7.66 -7.81 13.99
C ASP A 434 -6.55 -7.11 13.20
N LEU A 435 -5.37 -6.93 13.81
CA LEU A 435 -4.22 -6.36 13.11
C LEU A 435 -3.71 -7.34 12.05
N VAL A 436 -3.78 -6.92 10.78
CA VAL A 436 -3.28 -7.70 9.64
C VAL A 436 -1.96 -7.14 9.16
N GLY A 437 -0.94 -7.99 9.11
CA GLY A 437 0.43 -7.58 8.88
C GLY A 437 1.09 -7.15 10.18
N ARG A 438 2.19 -6.44 10.05
CA ARG A 438 3.01 -5.99 11.19
C ARG A 438 3.10 -4.48 11.21
N ALA A 439 2.92 -3.89 12.37
CA ALA A 439 3.13 -2.46 12.62
C ALA A 439 4.49 -2.29 13.32
N VAL A 440 5.49 -1.80 12.60
CA VAL A 440 6.87 -1.67 13.10
C VAL A 440 7.41 -0.26 12.89
N GLY A 441 8.09 0.25 13.93
CA GLY A 441 8.78 1.54 13.91
C GLY A 441 9.99 1.48 14.82
N GLY A 442 11.15 2.03 14.37
CA GLY A 442 12.39 1.93 15.12
C GLY A 442 12.75 0.48 15.43
N GLN A 443 13.03 0.20 16.68
CA GLN A 443 13.28 -1.16 17.19
C GLN A 443 12.01 -1.88 17.69
N TYR A 444 10.84 -1.23 17.65
CA TYR A 444 9.62 -1.69 18.30
C TYR A 444 8.64 -2.35 17.32
N GLU A 445 7.86 -3.26 17.88
CA GLU A 445 6.70 -3.87 17.26
C GLU A 445 5.44 -3.47 18.03
N TYR A 446 4.40 -3.05 17.29
CA TYR A 446 3.13 -2.59 17.84
C TYR A 446 2.04 -3.63 17.61
N PHE A 447 1.19 -3.80 18.58
CA PHE A 447 0.02 -4.68 18.54
C PHE A 447 -1.25 -3.87 18.79
N LEU A 448 -2.31 -4.23 18.09
CA LEU A 448 -3.64 -3.64 18.31
C LEU A 448 -4.30 -4.32 19.48
N VAL A 449 -4.64 -3.56 20.50
CA VAL A 449 -5.18 -4.05 21.78
C VAL A 449 -6.46 -3.29 22.11
N LYS A 450 -7.51 -4.03 22.49
CA LYS A 450 -8.72 -3.45 23.05
C LYS A 450 -8.49 -3.13 24.52
N ASP A 451 -8.75 -1.90 24.93
CA ASP A 451 -8.64 -1.47 26.32
C ASP A 451 -9.95 -1.64 27.09
N ALA A 452 -9.91 -1.48 28.40
CA ALA A 452 -11.06 -1.61 29.30
C ALA A 452 -12.19 -0.61 28.96
N ASN A 453 -11.85 0.57 28.42
CA ASN A 453 -12.83 1.56 27.96
C ASN A 453 -13.55 1.19 26.65
N GLY A 454 -13.19 0.06 26.04
CA GLY A 454 -13.75 -0.39 24.76
C GLY A 454 -13.03 0.10 23.51
N ASN A 455 -12.12 1.07 23.62
CA ASN A 455 -11.35 1.63 22.54
C ASN A 455 -10.16 0.75 22.14
N TRP A 456 -9.61 0.97 20.94
CA TRP A 456 -8.52 0.16 20.44
C TRP A 456 -7.26 1.00 20.20
N TYR A 457 -6.15 0.47 20.75
CA TYR A 457 -4.86 1.15 20.81
C TYR A 457 -3.75 0.30 20.19
N LEU A 458 -2.78 0.95 19.56
CA LEU A 458 -1.51 0.31 19.22
C LEU A 458 -0.54 0.43 20.38
N ARG A 459 -0.05 -0.71 20.88
CA ARG A 459 0.90 -0.80 22.01
C ARG A 459 2.20 -1.46 21.59
N SER A 460 3.32 -0.89 22.00
CA SER A 460 4.67 -1.43 21.82
C SER A 460 5.25 -2.06 23.10
N GLN A 461 4.42 -2.48 24.04
CA GLN A 461 4.82 -3.07 25.31
C GLN A 461 3.98 -4.30 25.66
N THR A 462 4.56 -5.18 26.53
CA THR A 462 3.88 -6.36 27.05
C THR A 462 3.13 -6.01 28.32
N GLY A 463 1.86 -5.67 28.26
CA GLY A 463 1.08 -5.40 29.47
C GLY A 463 -0.33 -4.97 29.13
N ALA A 464 -1.20 -5.00 30.13
CA ALA A 464 -2.59 -4.61 29.97
C ALA A 464 -2.79 -3.08 29.85
N GLY A 465 -1.71 -2.29 29.85
CA GLY A 465 -1.77 -0.83 29.99
C GLY A 465 -1.84 -0.40 31.44
N PRO A 466 -1.83 0.91 31.71
CA PRO A 466 -1.99 1.41 33.05
C PRO A 466 -3.36 1.02 33.62
N ASP A 467 -3.40 0.76 34.94
CA ASP A 467 -4.65 0.49 35.63
C ASP A 467 -5.64 1.64 35.37
N PRO A 468 -6.85 1.37 34.85
CA PRO A 468 -7.85 2.39 34.62
C PRO A 468 -8.09 3.31 35.81
N CYS A 469 -7.99 2.79 37.02
CA CYS A 469 -8.18 3.55 38.25
C CYS A 469 -7.01 4.48 38.60
N VAL A 470 -5.83 4.23 38.05
CA VAL A 470 -4.68 5.15 38.14
C VAL A 470 -4.83 6.29 37.16
N VAL A 471 -5.41 6.02 35.99
CA VAL A 471 -5.61 7.02 34.93
C VAL A 471 -6.82 7.89 35.19
N ASP A 472 -7.93 7.31 35.64
CA ASP A 472 -9.17 8.00 36.00
C ASP A 472 -9.77 7.39 37.27
N PRO A 473 -9.42 7.97 38.43
CA PRO A 473 -9.95 7.50 39.71
C PRO A 473 -11.46 7.68 39.91
N THR A 474 -12.13 8.34 38.95
CA THR A 474 -13.58 8.63 39.05
C THR A 474 -14.44 7.53 38.42
N LEU A 475 -13.84 6.54 37.81
CA LEU A 475 -14.57 5.43 37.22
C LEU A 475 -15.37 4.65 38.26
N PRO A 476 -16.57 4.15 37.95
CA PRO A 476 -17.45 3.48 38.92
C PRO A 476 -16.84 2.23 39.56
N GLU A 477 -15.90 1.54 38.87
CA GLU A 477 -15.18 0.36 39.35
C GLU A 477 -14.02 0.68 40.29
N CYS A 478 -13.60 1.95 40.41
CA CYS A 478 -12.49 2.37 41.23
C CYS A 478 -12.97 2.64 42.63
N THR A 479 -13.06 1.63 43.47
CA THR A 479 -13.35 1.78 44.93
C THR A 479 -12.16 2.42 45.64
N PRO A 480 -12.37 3.32 46.61
CA PRO A 480 -11.26 3.83 47.41
C PRO A 480 -10.56 2.67 48.12
N ILE A 481 -9.31 2.45 47.80
CA ILE A 481 -8.46 1.49 48.48
C ILE A 481 -7.98 2.17 49.77
N ASP A 482 -8.17 1.48 50.92
CA ASP A 482 -7.55 1.90 52.17
C ASP A 482 -6.02 2.06 51.94
N PRO A 483 -5.34 3.02 52.60
CA PRO A 483 -3.93 3.27 52.38
C PRO A 483 -3.14 2.00 52.75
N VAL A 484 -2.70 1.29 51.73
CA VAL A 484 -1.80 0.14 51.88
C VAL A 484 -0.37 0.67 51.88
N ASP A 485 0.55 -0.07 52.52
CA ASP A 485 1.99 0.21 52.56
C ASP A 485 2.54 0.63 51.18
N PRO A 486 3.59 1.45 51.12
CA PRO A 486 4.16 1.91 49.88
C PRO A 486 4.51 0.73 48.99
N VAL A 487 3.74 0.57 47.95
CA VAL A 487 4.00 -0.41 46.90
C VAL A 487 5.31 -0.01 46.21
N ASP A 488 6.25 -0.95 46.07
CA ASP A 488 7.43 -0.72 45.26
C ASP A 488 7.02 -0.17 43.87
N PRO A 489 7.77 0.78 43.31
CA PRO A 489 7.45 1.33 42.01
C PRO A 489 7.27 0.18 41.03
N ILE A 490 6.07 0.03 40.47
CA ILE A 490 5.80 -0.97 39.43
C ILE A 490 6.72 -0.63 38.27
N GLU A 491 7.72 -1.49 38.00
CA GLU A 491 8.56 -1.30 36.81
C GLU A 491 7.66 -1.29 35.58
N PRO A 492 7.81 -0.30 34.70
CA PRO A 492 7.03 -0.23 33.49
C PRO A 492 7.25 -1.52 32.67
N PRO A 493 6.19 -2.09 32.06
CA PRO A 493 6.30 -3.32 31.31
C PRO A 493 7.35 -3.18 30.19
N PRO A 494 8.11 -4.24 29.87
CA PRO A 494 9.17 -4.18 28.88
C PRO A 494 8.59 -3.92 27.47
N PRO A 495 9.34 -3.17 26.64
CA PRO A 495 8.95 -2.93 25.25
C PRO A 495 8.97 -4.24 24.45
N ILE A 496 8.20 -4.31 23.39
CA ILE A 496 8.21 -5.44 22.45
C ILE A 496 9.17 -5.11 21.32
N LEU A 497 10.28 -5.87 21.23
CA LEU A 497 11.29 -5.69 20.20
C LEU A 497 10.95 -6.49 18.95
N ARG A 498 11.10 -5.86 17.80
CA ARG A 498 10.96 -6.56 16.51
C ARG A 498 12.21 -7.41 16.21
N PRO A 499 12.06 -8.63 15.65
CA PRO A 499 13.19 -9.51 15.39
C PRO A 499 14.21 -8.98 14.37
N GLU A 500 13.84 -8.06 13.50
CA GLU A 500 14.77 -7.40 12.56
C GLU A 500 15.90 -6.69 13.30
N ALA A 501 15.61 -6.06 14.43
CA ALA A 501 16.61 -5.41 15.27
C ALA A 501 17.71 -6.39 15.69
N GLY A 502 17.34 -7.60 16.08
CA GLY A 502 18.28 -8.66 16.36
C GLY A 502 19.06 -9.14 15.14
N ALA A 503 18.44 -9.19 13.97
CA ALA A 503 19.11 -9.56 12.72
C ALA A 503 20.19 -8.55 12.30
N TYR A 504 19.97 -7.26 12.49
CA TYR A 504 20.97 -6.22 12.30
C TYR A 504 22.15 -6.39 13.26
N LEU A 505 21.88 -6.63 14.54
CA LEU A 505 22.94 -6.89 15.54
C LEU A 505 23.74 -8.17 15.21
N ALA A 506 23.07 -9.20 14.73
CA ALA A 506 23.73 -10.44 14.31
C ALA A 506 24.61 -10.24 13.06
N ASN A 507 24.17 -9.43 12.10
CA ASN A 507 25.01 -9.06 10.95
C ASN A 507 26.25 -8.26 11.39
N GLN A 508 26.10 -7.28 12.29
CA GLN A 508 27.23 -6.53 12.84
C GLN A 508 28.23 -7.44 13.58
N PHE A 509 27.74 -8.39 14.40
CA PHE A 509 28.58 -9.39 15.03
C PHE A 509 29.33 -10.25 14.00
N ALA A 510 28.63 -10.71 12.97
CA ALA A 510 29.23 -11.49 11.90
C ALA A 510 30.39 -10.73 11.23
N MET A 511 30.15 -9.45 10.92
CA MET A 511 31.15 -8.57 10.31
C MET A 511 32.42 -8.46 11.16
N ASP A 512 32.29 -8.19 12.46
CA ASP A 512 33.46 -8.09 13.36
C ASP A 512 34.32 -9.36 13.39
N GLN A 513 33.66 -10.52 13.24
CA GLN A 513 34.35 -11.82 13.26
C GLN A 513 34.83 -12.30 11.88
N MET A 514 34.42 -11.63 10.79
CA MET A 514 34.52 -12.16 9.43
C MET A 514 35.95 -12.35 8.94
N LEU A 515 36.88 -11.49 9.30
CA LEU A 515 38.27 -11.52 8.83
C LEU A 515 39.24 -12.06 9.87
N ARG A 516 38.79 -12.38 11.10
CA ARG A 516 39.67 -12.87 12.17
C ARG A 516 40.32 -14.19 11.80
N HIS A 517 41.64 -14.28 11.95
CA HIS A 517 42.43 -15.46 11.73
C HIS A 517 43.73 -15.39 12.58
N THR A 518 44.42 -16.51 12.70
CA THR A 518 45.66 -16.63 13.44
C THR A 518 46.81 -16.93 12.48
N TYR A 519 48.04 -16.78 12.92
CA TYR A 519 49.24 -17.25 12.20
C TYR A 519 49.11 -18.72 11.75
N ARG A 520 48.58 -19.58 12.62
CA ARG A 520 48.42 -21.01 12.39
C ARG A 520 47.43 -21.35 11.28
N ASP A 521 46.48 -20.56 11.12
CA ASP A 521 45.43 -20.76 10.10
C ASP A 521 46.00 -20.70 8.69
N ARG A 522 47.08 -19.99 8.49
CA ARG A 522 47.78 -19.85 7.21
C ARG A 522 48.98 -20.81 7.07
N GLN A 523 49.63 -21.21 8.15
CA GLN A 523 50.89 -21.93 8.10
C GLN A 523 50.82 -23.35 8.68
N GLY A 524 49.75 -23.68 9.37
CA GLY A 524 49.69 -25.02 9.98
C GLY A 524 50.83 -25.37 10.95
N GLY A 525 51.72 -24.45 11.23
CA GLY A 525 52.87 -24.65 12.10
C GLY A 525 54.12 -25.27 11.45
N ALA A 526 54.24 -25.29 10.12
CA ALA A 526 55.43 -25.72 9.41
C ALA A 526 56.66 -24.87 9.73
N ALA A 527 57.82 -25.49 9.73
CA ALA A 527 59.06 -24.79 9.74
C ALA A 527 59.19 -23.86 8.52
N ALA A 528 59.84 -22.71 8.69
CA ALA A 528 60.17 -21.81 7.59
C ALA A 528 61.07 -22.50 6.60
N ALA A 529 60.83 -22.33 5.30
CA ALA A 529 61.67 -22.79 4.20
C ALA A 529 61.70 -21.72 3.11
N ASP A 530 62.81 -21.64 2.42
CA ASP A 530 62.94 -20.79 1.24
C ASP A 530 61.94 -21.19 0.16
N GLY A 531 61.60 -20.28 -0.72
CA GLY A 531 60.71 -20.51 -1.84
C GLY A 531 59.30 -19.92 -1.63
N ILE A 532 58.44 -20.19 -2.60
CA ILE A 532 57.05 -19.73 -2.63
C ILE A 532 56.18 -20.82 -1.99
N ARG A 533 55.19 -20.39 -1.23
CA ARG A 533 54.15 -21.23 -0.69
C ARG A 533 52.77 -20.69 -1.01
N GLY A 534 51.92 -21.53 -1.59
CA GLY A 534 50.49 -21.26 -1.74
C GLY A 534 49.68 -22.00 -0.69
N TRP A 535 48.61 -21.43 -0.20
CA TRP A 535 47.74 -22.05 0.78
C TRP A 535 46.25 -21.72 0.52
N ALA A 536 45.42 -22.62 0.95
CA ALA A 536 43.94 -22.47 0.91
C ALA A 536 43.36 -22.94 2.24
N ARG A 537 42.30 -22.27 2.69
CA ARG A 537 41.58 -22.59 3.91
C ARG A 537 40.09 -22.43 3.73
N VAL A 538 39.32 -23.37 4.26
CA VAL A 538 37.87 -23.24 4.46
C VAL A 538 37.56 -23.41 5.94
N ASP A 539 36.62 -22.61 6.44
CA ASP A 539 36.09 -22.79 7.77
C ASP A 539 34.59 -22.48 7.82
N ALA A 540 33.92 -23.10 8.76
CA ALA A 540 32.52 -22.91 9.08
C ALA A 540 32.37 -22.76 10.60
N THR A 541 31.58 -21.80 11.00
CA THR A 541 31.32 -21.46 12.40
C THR A 541 29.84 -21.26 12.64
N GLN A 542 29.34 -21.87 13.71
CA GLN A 542 27.98 -21.68 14.18
C GLN A 542 28.02 -21.06 15.57
N SER A 543 27.35 -19.93 15.75
CA SER A 543 27.30 -19.19 17.01
C SER A 543 25.85 -19.00 17.47
N LYS A 544 25.61 -19.14 18.77
CA LYS A 544 24.40 -18.66 19.45
C LYS A 544 24.82 -17.51 20.35
N LEU A 545 24.24 -16.34 20.13
CA LEU A 545 24.45 -15.16 20.98
C LEU A 545 23.50 -15.19 22.18
N GLY A 546 23.81 -14.44 23.22
CA GLY A 546 22.87 -14.17 24.31
C GLY A 546 21.66 -13.40 23.83
N ALA A 547 20.49 -13.65 24.43
CA ALA A 547 19.27 -12.97 24.06
C ALA A 547 19.39 -11.45 24.26
N VAL A 548 18.81 -10.68 23.33
CA VAL A 548 18.71 -9.22 23.43
C VAL A 548 17.49 -8.92 24.29
N ASP A 549 17.69 -8.24 25.41
CA ASP A 549 16.65 -7.90 26.41
C ASP A 549 15.77 -9.09 26.82
N ASP A 550 16.35 -10.29 26.79
CA ASP A 550 15.68 -11.56 27.06
C ASP A 550 14.48 -11.86 26.13
N GLN A 551 14.39 -11.19 24.98
CA GLN A 551 13.31 -11.32 24.01
C GLN A 551 13.75 -11.90 22.66
N LEU A 552 14.98 -11.62 22.20
CA LEU A 552 15.42 -12.01 20.86
C LEU A 552 16.54 -13.06 20.92
N ASP A 553 16.25 -14.27 20.49
CA ASP A 553 17.23 -15.34 20.30
C ASP A 553 17.98 -15.18 18.97
N LEU A 554 19.32 -15.09 19.02
CA LEU A 554 20.17 -14.85 17.86
C LEU A 554 21.06 -16.06 17.55
N ARG A 555 21.04 -16.54 16.29
CA ARG A 555 21.94 -17.57 15.76
C ARG A 555 22.66 -17.03 14.53
N VAL A 556 23.95 -17.33 14.42
CA VAL A 556 24.81 -16.85 13.34
C VAL A 556 25.64 -18.00 12.80
N ASP A 557 25.47 -18.32 11.52
CA ASP A 557 26.28 -19.27 10.78
C ASP A 557 27.21 -18.52 9.83
N ARG A 558 28.52 -18.77 9.92
CA ARG A 558 29.54 -18.13 9.07
C ARG A 558 30.32 -19.18 8.31
N SER A 559 30.69 -18.87 7.08
CA SER A 559 31.60 -19.68 6.28
C SER A 559 32.57 -18.82 5.48
N ARG A 560 33.82 -19.24 5.40
CA ARG A 560 34.87 -18.52 4.71
C ARG A 560 35.69 -19.46 3.82
N LEU A 561 36.15 -18.90 2.71
CA LEU A 561 37.25 -19.43 1.89
C LEU A 561 38.36 -18.38 1.89
N GLN A 562 39.54 -18.77 2.27
CA GLN A 562 40.74 -17.92 2.21
C GLN A 562 41.76 -18.59 1.32
N LEU A 563 42.43 -17.82 0.49
CA LEU A 563 43.52 -18.24 -0.40
C LEU A 563 44.65 -17.23 -0.24
N GLY A 564 45.90 -17.74 -0.29
CA GLY A 564 47.03 -16.85 -0.23
C GLY A 564 48.30 -17.50 -0.70
N ALA A 565 49.29 -16.63 -0.88
CA ALA A 565 50.66 -17.09 -1.19
C ALA A 565 51.65 -16.15 -0.49
N ASP A 566 52.81 -16.71 -0.12
CA ASP A 566 53.90 -16.01 0.49
C ASP A 566 55.25 -16.48 -0.04
N ILE A 567 56.23 -15.60 0.12
CA ILE A 567 57.61 -15.86 -0.30
C ILE A 567 58.57 -15.51 0.84
N GLY A 568 59.63 -16.31 1.00
CA GLY A 568 60.74 -15.99 1.91
C GLY A 568 61.58 -14.84 1.39
N VAL A 569 61.82 -13.80 2.23
CA VAL A 569 62.48 -12.55 1.82
C VAL A 569 63.73 -12.23 2.61
N PHE A 570 63.86 -12.71 3.83
CA PHE A 570 65.06 -12.48 4.67
C PHE A 570 65.29 -13.62 5.68
N ASP A 571 66.45 -13.65 6.28
CA ASP A 571 66.87 -14.64 7.30
C ASP A 571 66.65 -16.08 6.82
N ASP A 572 67.20 -16.43 5.63
CA ASP A 572 67.07 -17.73 4.97
C ASP A 572 65.64 -18.26 4.85
N GLY A 573 64.73 -17.35 4.45
CA GLY A 573 63.28 -17.66 4.26
C GLY A 573 62.48 -17.74 5.55
N ARG A 574 63.06 -17.43 6.71
CA ARG A 574 62.36 -17.37 7.99
C ARG A 574 61.44 -16.15 8.12
N GLY A 575 61.82 -15.04 7.44
CA GLY A 575 60.95 -13.89 7.25
C GLY A 575 60.22 -14.01 5.91
N ARG A 576 58.90 -13.99 5.96
CA ARG A 576 57.98 -14.19 4.79
C ARG A 576 57.04 -13.03 4.67
N ILE A 577 56.76 -12.66 3.43
CA ILE A 577 55.73 -11.69 3.09
C ILE A 577 54.75 -12.33 2.14
N GLY A 578 53.43 -12.10 2.31
CA GLY A 578 52.41 -12.71 1.49
C GLY A 578 51.18 -11.84 1.30
N VAL A 579 50.38 -12.30 0.36
CA VAL A 579 49.10 -11.74 0.03
C VAL A 579 47.99 -12.77 0.27
N MET A 580 46.79 -12.32 0.59
CA MET A 580 45.66 -13.22 0.78
C MET A 580 44.33 -12.56 0.29
N GLY A 581 43.43 -13.42 -0.18
CA GLY A 581 42.07 -13.10 -0.51
C GLY A 581 41.10 -13.90 0.35
N THR A 582 40.02 -13.28 0.78
CA THR A 582 38.97 -13.90 1.59
C THR A 582 37.65 -13.71 0.89
N ALA A 583 36.89 -14.79 0.69
CA ALA A 583 35.49 -14.77 0.36
C ALA A 583 34.72 -15.29 1.57
N ALA A 584 33.72 -14.54 2.03
CA ALA A 584 33.02 -14.88 3.25
C ALA A 584 31.53 -14.59 3.16
N ARG A 585 30.76 -15.39 3.85
CA ARG A 585 29.32 -15.22 3.99
C ARG A 585 28.86 -15.58 5.40
N SER A 586 27.80 -14.91 5.83
CA SER A 586 27.08 -15.22 7.06
C SER A 586 25.57 -15.28 6.80
N SER A 587 24.91 -16.15 7.55
CA SER A 587 23.46 -16.19 7.64
C SER A 587 23.10 -16.13 9.11
N ALA A 588 22.22 -15.21 9.48
CA ALA A 588 21.75 -15.06 10.85
C ALA A 588 20.25 -15.25 10.92
N THR A 589 19.75 -15.71 12.06
CA THR A 589 18.34 -15.78 12.39
C THR A 589 18.14 -15.11 13.75
N SER A 590 17.18 -14.18 13.80
CA SER A 590 16.68 -13.58 15.03
C SER A 590 15.23 -14.02 15.22
N ARG A 591 14.87 -14.48 16.39
CA ARG A 591 13.51 -14.88 16.74
C ARG A 591 13.08 -14.18 18.02
N SER A 592 11.89 -13.60 18.00
CA SER A 592 11.26 -13.05 19.19
C SER A 592 10.56 -14.14 19.97
N ASP A 593 10.89 -14.28 21.24
CA ASP A 593 10.21 -15.19 22.17
C ASP A 593 8.86 -14.64 22.63
N VAL A 594 8.65 -13.33 22.49
CA VAL A 594 7.40 -12.64 22.85
C VAL A 594 6.36 -12.76 21.74
N THR A 595 6.75 -12.48 20.50
CA THR A 595 5.82 -12.40 19.35
C THR A 595 5.79 -13.67 18.52
N GLY A 596 6.84 -14.50 18.60
CA GLY A 596 7.05 -15.67 17.75
C GLY A 596 7.54 -15.34 16.36
N PHE A 597 7.55 -14.07 15.92
CA PHE A 597 8.07 -13.65 14.64
C PHE A 597 9.58 -13.86 14.52
N SER A 598 10.05 -13.97 13.28
CA SER A 598 11.45 -14.17 12.97
C SER A 598 11.96 -13.21 11.91
N ALA A 599 13.26 -12.94 11.94
CA ALA A 599 13.97 -12.20 10.89
C ALA A 599 15.25 -12.92 10.50
N ARG A 600 15.69 -12.71 9.28
CA ARG A 600 16.93 -13.26 8.72
C ARG A 600 17.89 -12.14 8.39
N GLY A 601 19.15 -12.31 8.81
CA GLY A 601 20.26 -11.49 8.40
C GLY A 601 21.17 -12.25 7.44
N LYS A 602 21.78 -11.55 6.47
CA LYS A 602 22.82 -12.09 5.60
C LYS A 602 23.93 -11.09 5.41
N VAL A 603 25.18 -11.59 5.37
CA VAL A 603 26.35 -10.81 5.04
C VAL A 603 27.16 -11.61 4.02
N GLU A 604 27.47 -11.02 2.88
CA GLU A 604 28.23 -11.65 1.80
C GLU A 604 29.27 -10.66 1.23
N GLY A 605 30.51 -11.12 1.05
CA GLY A 605 31.53 -10.25 0.47
C GLY A 605 32.91 -10.88 0.46
N GLY A 606 33.90 -10.03 0.27
CA GLY A 606 35.29 -10.44 0.22
C GLY A 606 36.24 -9.39 0.69
N ALA A 607 37.47 -9.81 0.98
CA ALA A 607 38.56 -8.97 1.41
C ALA A 607 39.87 -9.34 0.72
N LEU A 608 40.73 -8.34 0.59
CA LEU A 608 42.13 -8.52 0.21
C LEU A 608 43.01 -8.12 1.38
N GLY A 609 44.14 -8.79 1.55
CA GLY A 609 45.03 -8.50 2.62
C GLY A 609 46.50 -8.84 2.30
N VAL A 610 47.34 -8.24 3.10
CA VAL A 610 48.79 -8.51 3.10
C VAL A 610 49.20 -8.98 4.50
N TYR A 611 50.22 -9.80 4.57
CA TYR A 611 50.76 -10.26 5.82
C TYR A 611 52.25 -10.44 5.75
N GLY A 612 52.91 -10.33 6.92
CA GLY A 612 54.33 -10.65 7.10
C GLY A 612 54.48 -11.45 8.37
N ASN A 613 55.37 -12.43 8.34
CA ASN A 613 55.71 -13.18 9.53
C ASN A 613 57.22 -13.54 9.56
N TRP A 614 57.76 -13.71 10.76
CA TRP A 614 59.07 -14.18 10.99
C TRP A 614 59.06 -15.27 12.07
N ALA A 615 59.74 -16.37 11.79
CA ALA A 615 59.81 -17.49 12.71
C ALA A 615 61.25 -17.99 12.80
N LYS A 616 61.85 -17.91 13.98
CA LYS A 616 63.19 -18.35 14.26
C LYS A 616 63.25 -19.14 15.57
N ASP A 617 63.84 -20.31 15.52
CA ASP A 617 63.98 -21.25 16.65
C ASP A 617 62.66 -21.59 17.33
N ALA A 618 62.41 -20.97 18.47
CA ALA A 618 61.21 -21.21 19.26
C ALA A 618 60.19 -20.11 19.12
N MET A 619 60.56 -18.95 18.55
CA MET A 619 59.69 -17.74 18.50
C MET A 619 59.12 -17.48 17.12
N TYR A 620 57.92 -16.96 17.05
CA TYR A 620 57.33 -16.35 15.85
C TYR A 620 56.65 -15.02 16.17
N VAL A 621 56.65 -14.15 15.16
CA VAL A 621 55.85 -12.93 15.13
C VAL A 621 55.13 -12.87 13.79
N ASP A 622 53.85 -12.46 13.79
CA ASP A 622 53.01 -12.38 12.62
C ASP A 622 52.22 -11.04 12.66
N ALA A 623 52.13 -10.38 11.53
CA ALA A 623 51.32 -9.18 11.35
C ALA A 623 50.53 -9.27 10.06
N SER A 624 49.28 -8.80 10.06
CA SER A 624 48.45 -8.77 8.87
C SER A 624 47.50 -7.59 8.86
N VAL A 625 47.14 -7.18 7.64
CA VAL A 625 46.15 -6.13 7.37
C VAL A 625 45.24 -6.59 6.25
N GLN A 626 43.95 -6.44 6.42
CA GLN A 626 42.93 -6.78 5.43
C GLN A 626 41.92 -5.65 5.28
N ARG A 627 41.42 -5.46 4.06
CA ARG A 627 40.29 -4.60 3.75
C ARG A 627 39.26 -5.38 2.95
N GLY A 628 38.02 -5.31 3.36
CA GLY A 628 36.92 -6.01 2.73
C GLY A 628 35.69 -5.13 2.53
N GLN A 629 34.83 -5.54 1.57
CA GLN A 629 33.54 -4.97 1.31
C GLN A 629 32.50 -6.05 1.37
N PHE A 630 31.39 -5.74 2.01
CA PHE A 630 30.33 -6.70 2.28
C PHE A 630 28.96 -6.08 2.02
N ARG A 631 28.09 -6.88 1.43
CA ARG A 631 26.65 -6.58 1.28
C ARG A 631 25.89 -7.25 2.38
N ASN A 632 25.03 -6.47 3.00
CA ASN A 632 24.17 -6.91 4.08
C ASN A 632 22.71 -6.92 3.63
N ARG A 633 21.95 -7.85 4.19
CA ARG A 633 20.51 -7.93 4.00
C ARG A 633 19.85 -8.27 5.32
N VAL A 634 18.69 -7.69 5.53
CA VAL A 634 17.80 -8.04 6.66
C VAL A 634 16.39 -8.18 6.10
N GLN A 635 15.73 -9.27 6.47
CA GLN A 635 14.36 -9.52 6.06
C GLN A 635 13.57 -10.08 7.23
N GLY A 636 12.56 -9.35 7.66
CA GLY A 636 11.56 -9.79 8.61
C GLY A 636 10.44 -10.58 7.97
N GLU A 637 9.80 -11.42 8.78
CA GLU A 637 8.61 -12.15 8.39
C GLU A 637 7.49 -11.18 8.03
N GLY A 638 6.96 -11.26 6.80
CA GLY A 638 5.92 -10.37 6.29
C GLY A 638 6.37 -8.94 5.94
N LEU A 639 7.67 -8.64 5.99
CA LEU A 639 8.23 -7.33 5.67
C LEU A 639 9.11 -7.39 4.41
N ALA A 640 9.40 -6.23 3.84
CA ALA A 640 10.31 -6.10 2.71
C ALA A 640 11.76 -6.45 3.11
N GLU A 641 12.58 -6.84 2.13
CA GLU A 641 14.01 -7.07 2.33
C GLU A 641 14.76 -5.73 2.31
N GLU A 642 15.49 -5.44 3.38
CA GLU A 642 16.36 -4.27 3.51
C GLU A 642 17.78 -4.61 3.11
N ARG A 643 18.49 -3.67 2.44
CA ARG A 643 19.84 -3.86 1.91
C ARG A 643 20.72 -2.68 2.23
N TYR A 644 21.96 -2.98 2.64
CA TYR A 644 22.96 -1.97 2.94
C TYR A 644 24.37 -2.52 2.77
N ASP A 645 25.35 -1.66 2.56
CA ASP A 645 26.73 -2.06 2.36
C ASP A 645 27.59 -1.77 3.61
N SER A 646 28.72 -2.45 3.72
CA SER A 646 29.67 -2.27 4.82
C SER A 646 31.10 -2.41 4.32
N ASP A 647 31.96 -1.54 4.82
CA ASP A 647 33.41 -1.63 4.68
C ASP A 647 34.05 -2.16 5.97
N LEU A 648 34.97 -3.07 5.85
CA LEU A 648 35.67 -3.66 6.97
C LEU A 648 37.17 -3.54 6.80
N TRP A 649 37.82 -2.96 7.79
CA TRP A 649 39.27 -2.92 7.92
C TRP A 649 39.69 -3.70 9.16
N GLN A 650 40.68 -4.63 9.02
CA GLN A 650 41.18 -5.40 10.15
C GLN A 650 42.71 -5.48 10.10
N SER A 651 43.36 -5.25 11.24
CA SER A 651 44.78 -5.48 11.45
C SER A 651 45.02 -6.40 12.64
N SER A 652 46.01 -7.25 12.56
CA SER A 652 46.36 -8.24 13.57
C SER A 652 47.88 -8.28 13.79
N LEU A 653 48.27 -8.42 15.05
CA LEU A 653 49.64 -8.70 15.48
C LEU A 653 49.62 -9.90 16.44
N GLU A 654 50.36 -10.95 16.13
CA GLU A 654 50.43 -12.17 16.91
C GLU A 654 51.88 -12.56 17.18
N ALA A 655 52.15 -13.10 18.36
CA ALA A 655 53.44 -13.64 18.73
C ALA A 655 53.27 -14.93 19.56
N GLY A 656 54.21 -15.82 19.47
CA GLY A 656 54.24 -17.04 20.28
C GLY A 656 55.62 -17.63 20.43
N TYR A 657 55.76 -18.44 21.49
CA TYR A 657 57.01 -19.08 21.85
C TYR A 657 56.84 -20.57 22.13
N ARG A 658 57.73 -21.44 21.64
CA ARG A 658 57.66 -22.90 21.79
C ARG A 658 58.61 -23.38 22.88
N PHE A 659 58.09 -24.02 23.91
CA PHE A 659 58.82 -24.73 24.94
C PHE A 659 58.72 -26.23 24.69
N GLY A 660 59.83 -26.90 24.51
CA GLY A 660 59.89 -28.36 24.50
C GLY A 660 59.65 -28.92 25.92
N ILE A 661 58.69 -29.82 26.08
CA ILE A 661 58.30 -30.35 27.40
C ILE A 661 58.57 -31.84 27.57
N GLY A 662 59.09 -32.51 26.53
CA GLY A 662 59.46 -33.94 26.58
C GLY A 662 59.00 -34.69 25.37
N HIS A 663 58.93 -36.04 25.50
CA HIS A 663 58.52 -36.95 24.43
C HIS A 663 57.54 -38.00 24.96
N ILE A 664 56.62 -38.43 24.11
CA ILE A 664 55.80 -39.65 24.32
C ILE A 664 56.14 -40.59 23.18
N GLY A 665 56.91 -41.63 23.47
CA GLY A 665 57.45 -42.53 22.44
C GLY A 665 58.35 -41.73 21.48
N THR A 666 58.05 -41.75 20.18
CA THR A 666 58.80 -41.02 19.16
C THR A 666 58.26 -39.60 18.91
N THR A 667 57.21 -39.21 19.58
CA THR A 667 56.54 -37.90 19.38
C THR A 667 57.09 -36.88 20.38
N ALA A 668 57.71 -35.81 19.87
CA ALA A 668 58.17 -34.68 20.65
C ALA A 668 56.97 -33.83 21.08
N LEU A 669 56.90 -33.42 22.33
CA LEU A 669 55.84 -32.56 22.86
C LEU A 669 56.39 -31.15 23.10
N SER A 670 55.57 -30.16 22.72
CA SER A 670 55.84 -28.76 22.96
C SER A 670 54.61 -28.05 23.48
N LEU A 671 54.81 -27.08 24.36
CA LEU A 671 53.86 -26.14 24.87
C LEU A 671 54.12 -24.78 24.26
N ARG A 672 53.07 -24.10 23.74
CA ARG A 672 53.21 -22.82 23.05
C ARG A 672 52.25 -21.82 23.61
N PRO A 673 52.63 -20.86 24.43
CA PRO A 673 51.91 -19.63 24.71
C PRO A 673 51.87 -18.79 23.46
N GLU A 674 50.67 -18.20 23.18
CA GLU A 674 50.38 -17.38 22.04
C GLU A 674 49.61 -16.14 22.50
N LEU A 675 49.98 -14.93 21.98
CA LEU A 675 49.28 -13.68 22.22
C LEU A 675 48.95 -13.05 20.88
N GLN A 676 47.71 -12.51 20.74
CA GLN A 676 47.29 -11.81 19.55
C GLN A 676 46.48 -10.59 19.91
N LEU A 677 46.74 -9.50 19.19
CA LEU A 677 45.95 -8.27 19.22
C LEU A 677 45.32 -8.09 17.83
N VAL A 678 44.04 -7.82 17.78
CA VAL A 678 43.26 -7.59 16.55
C VAL A 678 42.51 -6.28 16.68
N TYR A 679 42.76 -5.36 15.78
CA TYR A 679 42.00 -4.12 15.65
C TYR A 679 41.04 -4.25 14.48
N THR A 680 39.74 -3.99 14.73
CA THR A 680 38.68 -4.06 13.73
C THR A 680 37.99 -2.72 13.65
N ASP A 681 37.88 -2.18 12.43
CA ASP A 681 37.08 -0.99 12.09
C ASP A 681 36.03 -1.41 11.03
N ALA A 682 34.77 -1.53 11.45
CA ALA A 682 33.65 -1.87 10.60
C ALA A 682 32.75 -0.65 10.44
N LYS A 683 32.62 -0.18 9.20
CA LYS A 683 31.73 0.92 8.82
C LYS A 683 30.58 0.37 8.03
N THR A 684 29.40 0.63 8.52
CA THR A 684 28.13 0.24 7.87
C THR A 684 27.44 1.49 7.38
N ASP A 685 26.95 1.46 6.16
CA ASP A 685 26.20 2.57 5.58
C ASP A 685 24.91 2.81 6.38
N VAL A 686 24.59 4.09 6.56
CA VAL A 686 23.28 4.50 7.09
C VAL A 686 22.25 4.27 6.00
N HIS A 687 21.16 3.60 6.32
CA HIS A 687 20.07 3.41 5.37
C HIS A 687 18.71 3.64 6.03
N THR A 688 17.74 3.97 5.21
CA THR A 688 16.35 4.11 5.65
C THR A 688 15.57 2.89 5.19
N GLU A 689 14.95 2.19 6.11
CA GLU A 689 14.08 1.06 5.82
C GLU A 689 12.80 1.50 5.08
N THR A 690 12.13 0.55 4.45
CA THR A 690 10.86 0.79 3.74
C THR A 690 9.77 1.37 4.65
N ASN A 691 9.82 1.11 5.95
CA ASN A 691 8.92 1.64 6.96
C ASN A 691 9.30 3.04 7.49
N GLY A 692 10.37 3.64 6.94
CA GLY A 692 10.85 4.98 7.31
C GLY A 692 11.89 5.00 8.43
N THR A 693 12.18 3.90 9.12
CA THR A 693 13.19 3.83 10.19
C THR A 693 14.60 4.03 9.64
N VAL A 694 15.38 4.93 10.25
CA VAL A 694 16.80 5.14 9.91
C VAL A 694 17.67 4.22 10.75
N VAL A 695 18.42 3.35 10.07
CA VAL A 695 19.31 2.37 10.73
C VAL A 695 20.76 2.76 10.53
N ARG A 696 21.52 2.79 11.63
CA ARG A 696 22.96 3.08 11.63
C ARG A 696 23.71 2.22 12.66
N ALA A 697 24.95 1.89 12.37
CA ALA A 697 25.82 1.26 13.36
C ALA A 697 26.11 2.24 14.53
N ALA A 698 25.95 1.76 15.74
CA ALA A 698 26.27 2.49 16.98
C ALA A 698 27.34 1.77 17.81
N GLY A 699 28.04 0.80 17.19
CA GLY A 699 29.17 0.12 17.81
C GLY A 699 30.49 0.87 17.58
N ASP A 700 31.41 0.71 18.49
CA ASP A 700 32.75 1.31 18.39
C ASP A 700 33.72 0.33 17.74
N SER A 701 34.62 0.86 16.88
CA SER A 701 35.82 0.14 16.45
C SER A 701 36.65 -0.25 17.68
N GLY A 702 37.19 -1.46 17.70
CA GLY A 702 37.76 -1.96 18.93
C GLY A 702 39.01 -2.80 18.75
N LEU A 703 39.82 -2.78 19.83
CA LEU A 703 40.97 -3.65 20.00
C LEU A 703 40.55 -4.89 20.75
N SER A 704 40.69 -6.07 20.12
CA SER A 704 40.44 -7.38 20.74
C SER A 704 41.75 -8.09 21.00
N GLY A 705 41.82 -8.88 22.08
CA GLY A 705 42.95 -9.67 22.47
C GLY A 705 42.65 -11.16 22.55
N ARG A 706 43.65 -12.00 22.24
CA ARG A 706 43.63 -13.45 22.47
C ARG A 706 44.89 -13.83 23.25
N ALA A 707 44.74 -14.59 24.31
CA ALA A 707 45.78 -15.32 24.96
C ALA A 707 45.52 -16.82 24.82
N GLY A 708 46.45 -17.57 24.27
CA GLY A 708 46.31 -18.98 23.99
C GLY A 708 47.46 -19.81 24.56
N LEU A 709 47.15 -21.05 24.88
CA LEU A 709 48.13 -22.06 25.24
C LEU A 709 47.87 -23.31 24.40
N ARG A 710 48.85 -23.71 23.59
CA ARG A 710 48.77 -24.86 22.70
C ARG A 710 49.76 -25.95 23.12
N LEU A 711 49.23 -27.14 23.32
CA LEU A 711 50.01 -28.39 23.44
C LEU A 711 50.08 -29.03 22.04
N GLN A 712 51.27 -29.26 21.52
CA GLN A 712 51.47 -29.85 20.20
C GLN A 712 52.44 -31.02 20.28
N GLY A 713 52.07 -32.12 19.62
CA GLY A 713 52.95 -33.27 19.36
C GLY A 713 53.62 -33.14 17.98
N GLU A 714 54.82 -33.53 17.81
CA GLU A 714 55.54 -33.66 16.52
C GLU A 714 56.07 -35.06 16.37
N GLY A 715 55.49 -35.88 15.52
CA GLY A 715 55.84 -37.28 15.26
C GLY A 715 55.94 -37.51 13.74
N HIS A 716 56.48 -38.72 13.39
CA HIS A 716 56.55 -39.16 11.99
C HIS A 716 55.80 -40.45 11.85
N SER A 717 55.05 -40.59 10.75
CA SER A 717 54.44 -41.87 10.36
C SER A 717 55.47 -42.82 9.85
N ALA A 718 55.11 -44.11 9.76
CA ALA A 718 55.99 -45.18 9.22
C ALA A 718 56.41 -44.88 7.77
N GLU A 719 55.65 -44.14 7.02
CA GLU A 719 55.91 -43.73 5.64
C GLU A 719 56.66 -42.35 5.54
N GLY A 720 57.07 -41.81 6.69
CA GLY A 720 57.87 -40.58 6.78
C GLY A 720 57.13 -39.29 6.61
N ALA A 721 55.80 -39.25 6.65
CA ALA A 721 55.01 -38.01 6.78
C ALA A 721 55.11 -37.48 8.23
N SER A 722 55.29 -36.18 8.39
CA SER A 722 55.20 -35.54 9.70
C SER A 722 53.76 -35.37 10.13
N VAL A 723 53.38 -35.81 11.34
CA VAL A 723 52.05 -35.68 11.91
C VAL A 723 52.14 -34.91 13.22
N SER A 724 51.40 -33.82 13.31
CA SER A 724 51.45 -32.90 14.44
C SER A 724 50.04 -32.68 15.02
N PRO A 725 49.57 -33.55 15.95
CA PRO A 725 48.32 -33.30 16.66
C PRO A 725 48.47 -32.15 17.65
N TYR A 726 47.35 -31.42 17.94
CA TYR A 726 47.35 -30.36 18.93
C TYR A 726 46.06 -30.32 19.75
N LEU A 727 46.20 -29.77 20.95
CA LEU A 727 45.11 -29.30 21.82
C LEU A 727 45.42 -27.86 22.20
N ALA A 728 44.45 -26.96 22.12
CA ALA A 728 44.64 -25.56 22.48
C ALA A 728 43.50 -25.02 23.33
N ALA A 729 43.83 -24.21 24.31
CA ALA A 729 42.89 -23.43 25.08
C ALA A 729 43.19 -21.93 24.85
N ASN A 730 42.15 -21.16 24.50
CA ASN A 730 42.24 -19.74 24.22
C ASN A 730 41.28 -18.95 25.08
N TRP A 731 41.73 -17.80 25.52
CA TRP A 731 40.89 -16.75 26.09
C TRP A 731 40.89 -15.57 25.16
N TYR A 732 39.68 -15.09 24.84
CA TYR A 732 39.46 -13.89 24.02
C TYR A 732 38.84 -12.81 24.86
N ARG A 733 39.31 -11.57 24.65
CA ARG A 733 38.67 -10.38 25.19
C ARG A 733 38.40 -9.41 24.08
N ASP A 734 37.09 -9.20 23.79
CA ASP A 734 36.65 -8.27 22.77
C ASP A 734 36.50 -6.85 23.35
N GLY A 735 37.08 -5.88 22.66
CA GLY A 735 37.03 -4.46 23.01
C GLY A 735 36.05 -3.65 22.14
N ALA A 736 35.57 -4.24 21.00
CA ALA A 736 34.61 -3.58 20.14
C ALA A 736 33.23 -3.53 20.81
N GLY A 737 32.56 -2.38 20.75
CA GLY A 737 31.16 -2.21 21.11
C GLY A 737 30.29 -2.71 20.00
N ASN A 738 29.23 -3.46 20.35
CA ASN A 738 28.21 -3.89 19.39
C ASN A 738 26.90 -3.15 19.68
N GLY A 739 26.36 -2.43 18.71
CA GLY A 739 25.10 -1.72 18.83
C GLY A 739 24.60 -1.23 17.49
N ILE A 740 23.31 -1.20 17.33
CA ILE A 740 22.62 -0.60 16.18
C ILE A 740 21.68 0.48 16.71
N ALA A 741 21.74 1.64 16.11
CA ALA A 741 20.78 2.72 16.36
C ALA A 741 19.64 2.61 15.34
N PHE A 742 18.44 2.65 15.85
CA PHE A 742 17.19 2.79 15.11
C PHE A 742 16.69 4.20 15.41
N ASP A 743 16.83 5.10 14.42
CA ASP A 743 16.66 6.52 14.61
C ASP A 743 17.54 7.03 15.76
N ASP A 744 17.00 7.44 16.89
CA ASP A 744 17.72 7.96 18.03
C ASP A 744 17.95 6.92 19.17
N GLU A 745 17.37 5.74 19.06
CA GLU A 745 17.48 4.70 20.07
C GLU A 745 18.52 3.63 19.72
N VAL A 746 19.39 3.28 20.68
CA VAL A 746 20.47 2.31 20.49
C VAL A 746 20.15 0.99 21.18
N LEU A 747 20.05 -0.06 20.38
CA LEU A 747 19.95 -1.43 20.86
C LEU A 747 21.33 -2.11 20.84
N LYS A 748 21.65 -2.85 21.91
CA LYS A 748 22.92 -3.57 22.05
C LYS A 748 22.67 -5.06 22.27
N ALA A 749 23.42 -5.90 21.54
CA ALA A 749 23.43 -7.34 21.82
C ALA A 749 24.28 -7.64 23.06
N ARG A 750 23.84 -8.59 23.86
CA ARG A 750 24.62 -9.14 24.97
C ARG A 750 25.71 -10.07 24.45
N ILE A 751 26.76 -9.51 23.83
CA ILE A 751 27.95 -10.25 23.41
C ILE A 751 28.94 -10.26 24.58
N PRO A 752 29.40 -11.44 25.07
CA PRO A 752 30.31 -11.48 26.19
C PRO A 752 31.66 -10.90 25.78
N ARG A 753 32.20 -10.01 26.56
CA ARG A 753 33.53 -9.47 26.38
C ARG A 753 34.63 -10.55 26.54
N ASN A 754 34.39 -11.52 27.41
CA ASN A 754 35.30 -12.65 27.65
C ASN A 754 34.71 -13.93 27.05
N ARG A 755 35.50 -14.61 26.25
CA ARG A 755 35.16 -15.90 25.63
C ARG A 755 36.29 -16.89 25.78
N TYR A 756 35.97 -18.16 25.98
CA TYR A 756 36.89 -19.24 26.24
C TYR A 756 36.70 -20.33 25.19
N GLU A 757 37.77 -20.68 24.50
CA GLU A 757 37.77 -21.70 23.46
C GLU A 757 38.63 -22.90 23.86
N LEU A 758 38.14 -24.09 23.57
CA LEU A 758 38.93 -25.31 23.54
C LEU A 758 38.89 -25.87 22.12
N SER A 759 40.07 -26.10 21.54
CA SER A 759 40.19 -26.60 20.17
C SER A 759 41.20 -27.75 20.08
N ALA A 760 40.91 -28.66 19.15
CA ALA A 760 41.76 -29.78 18.85
C ALA A 760 41.84 -30.00 17.34
N GLY A 761 42.98 -30.56 16.87
CA GLY A 761 43.19 -30.86 15.48
C GLY A 761 44.55 -31.48 15.19
N ALA A 762 44.85 -31.60 13.93
CA ALA A 762 46.14 -32.17 13.50
C ALA A 762 46.61 -31.53 12.19
N ARG A 763 47.92 -31.60 11.99
CA ARG A 763 48.59 -31.30 10.74
C ARG A 763 49.33 -32.51 10.25
N VAL A 764 49.25 -32.73 8.92
CA VAL A 764 50.05 -33.74 8.21
C VAL A 764 50.87 -33.02 7.14
N GLU A 765 52.19 -33.28 7.13
CA GLU A 765 53.10 -32.74 6.11
C GLU A 765 53.72 -33.90 5.37
N PHE A 766 53.60 -33.90 4.04
CA PHE A 766 54.10 -34.93 3.17
C PHE A 766 55.49 -34.54 2.61
N ARG A 767 56.36 -35.53 2.30
CA ARG A 767 57.66 -35.26 1.69
C ARG A 767 57.59 -34.51 0.35
N SER A 768 56.47 -34.55 -0.32
CA SER A 768 56.24 -33.85 -1.60
C SER A 768 56.09 -32.31 -1.49
N GLY A 769 56.23 -31.72 -0.28
CA GLY A 769 55.98 -30.29 -0.05
C GLY A 769 54.50 -29.95 0.17
N PHE A 770 53.61 -30.94 0.08
CA PHE A 770 52.19 -30.76 0.37
C PHE A 770 51.92 -30.89 1.88
N SER A 771 51.05 -30.05 2.43
CA SER A 771 50.60 -30.17 3.80
C SER A 771 49.09 -29.92 3.91
N ALA A 772 48.46 -30.63 4.84
CA ALA A 772 47.06 -30.45 5.18
C ALA A 772 46.91 -30.33 6.70
N TRP A 773 46.02 -29.44 7.14
CA TRP A 773 45.70 -29.31 8.56
C TRP A 773 44.29 -28.93 8.78
N GLY A 774 43.73 -29.29 9.92
CA GLY A 774 42.39 -28.95 10.29
C GLY A 774 42.14 -29.14 11.78
N GLY A 775 40.99 -28.65 12.19
CA GLY A 775 40.63 -28.75 13.59
C GLY A 775 39.17 -28.40 13.84
N PHE A 776 38.76 -28.71 15.05
CA PHE A 776 37.47 -28.39 15.59
C PHE A 776 37.66 -27.63 16.89
N GLY A 777 36.85 -26.56 17.11
CA GLY A 777 36.85 -25.73 18.30
C GLY A 777 35.42 -25.52 18.85
N VAL A 778 35.33 -25.44 20.15
CA VAL A 778 34.12 -25.04 20.86
C VAL A 778 34.46 -23.86 21.77
N MET A 779 33.57 -22.86 21.75
CA MET A 779 33.75 -21.67 22.54
C MET A 779 32.52 -21.39 23.41
N ARG A 780 32.75 -20.85 24.59
CA ARG A 780 31.70 -20.39 25.52
C ARG A 780 32.06 -19.00 26.04
N GLY A 781 31.02 -18.25 26.40
CA GLY A 781 31.16 -16.96 27.06
C GLY A 781 29.98 -16.72 27.99
N ASP A 782 29.96 -15.55 28.63
CA ASP A 782 28.87 -15.12 29.49
C ASP A 782 27.55 -14.98 28.70
N SER A 783 26.44 -14.81 29.38
CA SER A 783 25.10 -14.59 28.80
C SER A 783 24.63 -15.70 27.83
N GLY A 784 25.10 -16.93 28.02
CA GLY A 784 24.68 -18.08 27.21
C GLY A 784 25.35 -18.20 25.83
N TYR A 785 26.39 -17.42 25.54
CA TYR A 785 27.13 -17.51 24.29
C TYR A 785 27.74 -18.89 24.08
N ARG A 786 27.57 -19.42 22.89
CA ARG A 786 28.15 -20.70 22.44
C ARG A 786 28.57 -20.59 20.98
N GLU A 787 29.72 -21.16 20.65
CA GLU A 787 30.21 -21.23 19.27
C GLU A 787 30.90 -22.58 19.03
N ALA A 788 30.74 -23.11 17.83
CA ALA A 788 31.44 -24.24 17.31
C ALA A 788 32.06 -23.91 15.96
N THR A 789 33.33 -24.26 15.77
CA THR A 789 34.07 -23.97 14.53
C THR A 789 34.73 -25.24 14.02
N ALA A 790 34.69 -25.48 12.73
CA ALA A 790 35.45 -26.49 12.02
C ALA A 790 36.24 -25.83 10.89
N ASN A 791 37.49 -26.26 10.67
CA ASN A 791 38.33 -25.76 9.59
C ASN A 791 39.15 -26.86 8.92
N LEU A 792 39.48 -26.65 7.64
CA LEU A 792 40.38 -27.46 6.86
C LEU A 792 41.26 -26.52 6.00
N SER A 793 42.53 -26.81 5.97
CA SER A 793 43.51 -26.02 5.21
C SER A 793 44.48 -26.91 4.47
N LEU A 794 44.99 -26.43 3.35
CA LEU A 794 45.97 -27.09 2.50
C LEU A 794 47.06 -26.08 2.16
N ALA A 795 48.29 -26.54 2.02
CA ALA A 795 49.39 -25.74 1.46
C ALA A 795 50.33 -26.59 0.62
N TYR A 796 50.97 -25.95 -0.32
CA TYR A 796 52.01 -26.49 -1.16
C TYR A 796 53.19 -25.53 -1.24
N LYS A 797 54.39 -26.12 -1.21
CA LYS A 797 55.68 -25.39 -1.34
C LYS A 797 56.36 -25.78 -2.64
N TRP A 798 56.78 -24.78 -3.40
CA TRP A 798 57.58 -24.93 -4.61
C TRP A 798 59.04 -24.64 -4.36
#